data_5470e08543d49178b979b213e00d3336
#
_entry.id   5470e08543d49178b979b213e00d3336
#
_cell.length_a   1.000
_cell.length_b   1.000
_cell.length_c   1.000
_cell.angle_alpha   90.00
_cell.angle_beta   90.00
_cell.angle_gamma   90.00
#
_symmetry.space_group_name_H-M   'P 1'
#
loop_
_entity.id
_entity.type
_entity.pdbx_description
1 polymer ?
#
loop_
_entity_poly.entity_id
_entity_poly.type
_entity_poly.pdbx_seq_one_letter_code
_entity_poly.pdbx_strand_id
1 'polypeptide(L)'
;LASEAQPQTTVSDTAREHARRLEIFAARLFGGLAPELAARLAAEQRAALSADALDFFSLRAEPIKVRVVIAPQNGRAGGFAETVMEDCPFIIDSTLEYFHHLGIGAGLLVHPVLLAARDAAGRLISLEGMRSTERPESFVHLELRLDGGAHDPERIAAGLKGVLEQVRSVTGDFEAMTARALEICEETAAQRELVEVRDLLRWLVGGGFVFLGYRRYRVAEDGGRRTLEVDLDSPNSALGLLRDFSRSRYALPVDLKALKPDHQKMLFEGTALIMGKTHTMSQVHRRGLMDDVTIRRTASDGRVVGFDRFVGLFTSKAYSEEAQHIPVLRAKLREVIETEHAAPGSHNYKELVSAFNSFPKEELFRAPIAELREQLHLILDHKDEAAVRVSAHYDPVRNNVVALVVLPRETFSAEVRKQIQDALGRILDGELVYYYLAMGEGYRARMHFCYDAAPPTAAQLRAMETEVSQIARTWQDRLREELIERFGESRGQALAQRWLGAFSLHYKASTAVARAAGDIERIESLLEGGQSFSVELAPQGGGDGAAAPVSELRMFEVGESLRLSDIMPMLSNFGITVISEEADELRIDSGGAAVHAFVQSFRVQDAHGAALESMSGAPMLAEALTAVRSGETEDGPLNALVLDAGLGWREIALLRTYVAAAFQMRLAPALPALRRVLLVNPKLARMLVEMFRLRMDPAGAGSGDPRYAGLRSAYLEALGAVDNI
;
A
#
# COMPACT_ATOMS: atom_id res chain seq x y z
N LEU A 1 -20.82 -62.40 -51.60
CA LEU A 1 -19.98 -61.23 -51.99
C LEU A 1 -20.85 -59.96 -51.91
N ALA A 2 -20.95 -59.37 -50.74
CA ALA A 2 -21.45 -57.99 -50.57
C ALA A 2 -20.26 -57.16 -50.03
N SER A 3 -19.71 -56.29 -50.89
CA SER A 3 -18.72 -55.30 -50.61
C SER A 3 -19.37 -54.20 -49.79
N GLU A 4 -18.95 -54.07 -48.53
CA GLU A 4 -19.25 -52.84 -47.75
C GLU A 4 -18.46 -51.69 -48.33
N ALA A 5 -19.16 -50.81 -49.02
CA ALA A 5 -18.63 -49.53 -49.46
C ALA A 5 -18.53 -48.60 -48.22
N GLN A 6 -17.31 -48.32 -47.80
CA GLN A 6 -17.03 -47.19 -46.88
C GLN A 6 -17.51 -45.88 -47.57
N PRO A 7 -18.24 -45.00 -46.89
CA PRO A 7 -18.64 -43.72 -47.49
C PRO A 7 -17.37 -42.85 -47.67
N GLN A 8 -17.04 -42.59 -48.93
CA GLN A 8 -16.05 -41.57 -49.31
C GLN A 8 -16.61 -40.19 -48.91
N THR A 9 -16.18 -39.66 -47.75
CA THR A 9 -16.40 -38.28 -47.39
C THR A 9 -15.69 -37.39 -48.40
N THR A 10 -16.43 -36.64 -49.21
CA THR A 10 -15.83 -35.78 -50.24
C THR A 10 -15.09 -34.63 -49.57
N VAL A 11 -14.03 -34.09 -50.18
CA VAL A 11 -13.24 -32.91 -49.70
C VAL A 11 -14.15 -31.71 -49.44
N SER A 12 -15.28 -31.57 -50.15
CA SER A 12 -16.32 -30.57 -49.97
C SER A 12 -17.07 -30.67 -48.66
N ASP A 13 -17.32 -31.89 -48.14
CA ASP A 13 -18.06 -32.10 -46.89
C ASP A 13 -17.17 -31.81 -45.65
N THR A 14 -15.89 -32.13 -45.74
CA THR A 14 -14.89 -31.83 -44.68
C THR A 14 -14.68 -30.33 -44.54
N ALA A 15 -14.64 -29.56 -45.65
CA ALA A 15 -14.49 -28.12 -45.62
C ALA A 15 -15.74 -27.42 -45.06
N ARG A 16 -16.94 -27.90 -45.39
CA ARG A 16 -18.21 -27.39 -44.84
C ARG A 16 -18.31 -27.64 -43.31
N GLU A 17 -17.93 -28.80 -42.89
CA GLU A 17 -17.91 -29.17 -41.47
C GLU A 17 -16.92 -28.30 -40.68
N HIS A 18 -15.71 -28.07 -41.21
CA HIS A 18 -14.73 -27.17 -40.58
C HIS A 18 -15.25 -25.72 -40.50
N ALA A 19 -15.85 -25.18 -41.59
CA ALA A 19 -16.41 -23.85 -41.57
C ALA A 19 -17.51 -23.69 -40.51
N ARG A 20 -18.42 -24.69 -40.41
CA ARG A 20 -19.46 -24.71 -39.37
C ARG A 20 -18.89 -24.72 -37.96
N ARG A 21 -17.87 -25.54 -37.70
CA ARG A 21 -17.18 -25.56 -36.39
C ARG A 21 -16.53 -24.25 -36.03
N LEU A 22 -15.92 -23.59 -37.04
CA LEU A 22 -15.30 -22.28 -36.84
C LEU A 22 -16.36 -21.21 -36.53
N GLU A 23 -17.51 -21.22 -37.20
CA GLU A 23 -18.61 -20.29 -36.89
C GLU A 23 -19.13 -20.47 -35.46
N ILE A 24 -19.40 -21.71 -35.04
CA ILE A 24 -19.86 -22.03 -33.70
C ILE A 24 -18.81 -21.62 -32.67
N PHE A 25 -17.55 -21.98 -32.91
CA PHE A 25 -16.47 -21.67 -31.99
C PHE A 25 -16.23 -20.16 -31.83
N ALA A 26 -16.23 -19.42 -32.95
CA ALA A 26 -16.08 -17.97 -32.93
C ALA A 26 -17.23 -17.28 -32.20
N ALA A 27 -18.48 -17.73 -32.40
CA ALA A 27 -19.65 -17.21 -31.69
C ALA A 27 -19.53 -17.43 -30.18
N ARG A 28 -19.01 -18.57 -29.72
CA ARG A 28 -18.78 -18.86 -28.31
C ARG A 28 -17.57 -18.10 -27.77
N LEU A 29 -16.49 -17.98 -28.53
CA LEU A 29 -15.25 -17.32 -28.13
C LEU A 29 -15.51 -15.85 -27.74
N PHE A 30 -16.30 -15.15 -28.52
CA PHE A 30 -16.57 -13.73 -28.29
C PHE A 30 -17.93 -13.43 -27.66
N GLY A 31 -18.82 -14.42 -27.55
CA GLY A 31 -20.18 -14.24 -27.04
C GLY A 31 -20.27 -13.80 -25.58
N GLY A 32 -19.23 -14.04 -24.78
CA GLY A 32 -19.13 -13.61 -23.40
C GLY A 32 -18.40 -12.29 -23.16
N LEU A 33 -17.86 -11.67 -24.23
CA LEU A 33 -17.15 -10.39 -24.09
C LEU A 33 -18.12 -9.21 -24.06
N ALA A 34 -17.80 -8.23 -23.20
CA ALA A 34 -18.48 -6.94 -23.24
C ALA A 34 -18.35 -6.31 -24.64
N PRO A 35 -19.41 -5.70 -25.19
CA PRO A 35 -19.40 -5.14 -26.55
C PRO A 35 -18.23 -4.18 -26.82
N GLU A 36 -17.84 -3.41 -25.83
CA GLU A 36 -16.73 -2.45 -25.91
C GLU A 36 -15.36 -3.13 -26.04
N LEU A 37 -15.18 -4.30 -25.40
CA LEU A 37 -13.97 -5.10 -25.53
C LEU A 37 -13.94 -5.83 -26.89
N ALA A 38 -15.06 -6.36 -27.33
CA ALA A 38 -15.19 -6.99 -28.65
C ALA A 38 -14.94 -5.99 -29.80
N ALA A 39 -15.34 -4.72 -29.63
CA ALA A 39 -15.10 -3.65 -30.60
C ALA A 39 -13.64 -3.22 -30.74
N ARG A 40 -12.78 -3.52 -29.76
CA ARG A 40 -11.33 -3.24 -29.81
C ARG A 40 -10.58 -4.14 -30.80
N LEU A 41 -11.13 -5.30 -31.10
CA LEU A 41 -10.56 -6.24 -32.07
C LEU A 41 -11.17 -6.02 -33.45
N ALA A 42 -10.34 -5.74 -34.45
CA ALA A 42 -10.79 -5.68 -35.84
C ALA A 42 -11.40 -7.03 -36.29
N ALA A 43 -12.32 -7.00 -37.26
CA ALA A 43 -12.97 -8.23 -37.74
C ALA A 43 -11.96 -9.29 -38.22
N GLU A 44 -10.89 -8.86 -38.89
CA GLU A 44 -9.80 -9.71 -39.37
C GLU A 44 -9.03 -10.34 -38.20
N GLN A 45 -8.75 -9.58 -37.12
CA GLN A 45 -8.09 -10.09 -35.94
C GLN A 45 -8.95 -11.14 -35.21
N ARG A 46 -10.26 -10.91 -35.11
CA ARG A 46 -11.21 -11.88 -34.54
C ARG A 46 -11.26 -13.16 -35.34
N ALA A 47 -11.28 -13.04 -36.67
CA ALA A 47 -11.28 -14.22 -37.55
C ALA A 47 -9.98 -15.03 -37.43
N ALA A 48 -8.83 -14.36 -37.43
CA ALA A 48 -7.53 -14.98 -37.26
C ALA A 48 -7.40 -15.70 -35.89
N LEU A 49 -7.78 -15.02 -34.78
CA LEU A 49 -7.79 -15.59 -33.45
C LEU A 49 -8.73 -16.79 -33.36
N SER A 50 -9.93 -16.73 -33.96
CA SER A 50 -10.87 -17.86 -33.97
C SER A 50 -10.34 -19.08 -34.68
N ALA A 51 -9.66 -18.89 -35.80
CA ALA A 51 -9.11 -19.98 -36.62
C ALA A 51 -7.95 -20.65 -35.87
N ASP A 52 -7.00 -19.87 -35.34
CA ASP A 52 -5.84 -20.40 -34.59
C ASP A 52 -6.27 -21.07 -33.28
N ALA A 53 -7.22 -20.48 -32.56
CA ALA A 53 -7.77 -21.04 -31.33
C ALA A 53 -8.55 -22.34 -31.60
N LEU A 54 -9.34 -22.43 -32.68
CA LEU A 54 -10.02 -23.67 -33.05
C LEU A 54 -9.02 -24.77 -33.44
N ASP A 55 -7.96 -24.43 -34.17
CA ASP A 55 -6.90 -25.41 -34.49
C ASP A 55 -6.26 -25.96 -33.23
N PHE A 56 -5.91 -25.05 -32.30
CA PHE A 56 -5.40 -25.46 -30.99
C PHE A 56 -6.42 -26.30 -30.21
N PHE A 57 -7.70 -25.92 -30.20
CA PHE A 57 -8.78 -26.66 -29.53
C PHE A 57 -9.05 -28.03 -30.18
N SER A 58 -8.85 -28.19 -31.49
CA SER A 58 -9.25 -29.38 -32.26
C SER A 58 -8.55 -30.68 -31.86
N LEU A 59 -7.38 -30.62 -31.22
CA LEU A 59 -6.66 -31.79 -30.72
C LEU A 59 -6.30 -31.59 -29.25
N ARG A 60 -6.79 -32.48 -28.37
CA ARG A 60 -6.41 -32.60 -26.97
C ARG A 60 -6.07 -34.06 -26.64
N ALA A 61 -4.84 -34.45 -26.90
CA ALA A 61 -4.35 -35.83 -26.67
C ALA A 61 -4.11 -36.13 -25.17
N GLU A 62 -3.92 -35.09 -24.35
CA GLU A 62 -3.71 -35.16 -22.91
C GLU A 62 -4.88 -34.53 -22.16
N PRO A 63 -5.08 -34.84 -20.87
CA PRO A 63 -6.14 -34.24 -20.06
C PRO A 63 -6.10 -32.71 -20.02
N ILE A 64 -4.91 -32.14 -20.08
CA ILE A 64 -4.68 -30.67 -20.05
C ILE A 64 -3.70 -30.34 -21.17
N LYS A 65 -4.12 -29.44 -22.08
CA LYS A 65 -3.27 -28.90 -23.14
C LYS A 65 -3.00 -27.43 -22.84
N VAL A 66 -1.73 -27.04 -22.91
CA VAL A 66 -1.29 -25.66 -22.67
C VAL A 66 -0.37 -25.22 -23.80
N ARG A 67 -0.56 -24.00 -24.26
CA ARG A 67 0.33 -23.31 -25.19
C ARG A 67 0.63 -21.91 -24.65
N VAL A 68 1.89 -21.50 -24.68
CA VAL A 68 2.31 -20.12 -24.39
C VAL A 68 3.13 -19.65 -25.58
N VAL A 69 2.76 -18.49 -26.11
CA VAL A 69 3.46 -17.85 -27.21
C VAL A 69 3.90 -16.46 -26.76
N ILE A 70 5.19 -16.17 -26.90
CA ILE A 70 5.78 -14.88 -26.60
C ILE A 70 6.26 -14.28 -27.93
N ALA A 71 5.69 -13.18 -28.33
CA ALA A 71 6.03 -12.46 -29.55
C ALA A 71 5.83 -10.97 -29.36
N PRO A 72 6.63 -10.11 -30.00
CA PRO A 72 6.40 -8.67 -29.97
C PRO A 72 5.03 -8.33 -30.56
N GLN A 73 4.19 -7.63 -29.80
CA GLN A 73 2.92 -7.10 -30.28
C GLN A 73 2.99 -5.56 -30.28
N ASN A 74 2.80 -4.93 -31.46
CA ASN A 74 2.81 -3.47 -31.63
C ASN A 74 4.07 -2.79 -31.04
N GLY A 75 5.25 -3.42 -31.16
CA GLY A 75 6.51 -2.89 -30.66
C GLY A 75 6.70 -3.02 -29.14
N ARG A 76 5.78 -3.68 -28.43
CA ARG A 76 5.93 -4.04 -27.00
C ARG A 76 6.11 -5.55 -26.85
N ALA A 77 6.82 -5.95 -25.82
CA ALA A 77 6.92 -7.37 -25.45
C ALA A 77 5.53 -7.84 -24.97
N GLY A 78 5.02 -8.89 -25.61
CA GLY A 78 3.69 -9.43 -25.31
C GLY A 78 3.59 -10.88 -25.77
N GLY A 79 2.43 -11.48 -25.57
CA GLY A 79 2.16 -12.84 -25.98
C GLY A 79 0.77 -13.28 -25.59
N PHE A 80 0.54 -14.57 -25.60
CA PHE A 80 -0.70 -15.15 -25.09
C PHE A 80 -0.45 -16.55 -24.50
N ALA A 81 -1.35 -16.94 -23.62
CA ALA A 81 -1.44 -18.30 -23.11
C ALA A 81 -2.80 -18.90 -23.46
N GLU A 82 -2.82 -20.15 -23.87
CA GLU A 82 -4.04 -20.89 -24.13
C GLU A 82 -4.04 -22.23 -23.41
N THR A 83 -5.23 -22.60 -22.93
CA THR A 83 -5.43 -23.88 -22.27
C THR A 83 -6.71 -24.54 -22.73
N VAL A 84 -6.68 -25.89 -22.80
CA VAL A 84 -7.86 -26.73 -23.05
C VAL A 84 -7.87 -27.86 -22.05
N MET A 85 -8.93 -27.97 -21.28
CA MET A 85 -9.16 -29.06 -20.34
C MET A 85 -10.66 -29.27 -20.10
N GLU A 86 -11.03 -30.35 -19.41
CA GLU A 86 -12.40 -30.52 -18.92
C GLU A 86 -12.77 -29.37 -17.98
N ASP A 87 -13.99 -28.85 -18.12
CA ASP A 87 -14.43 -27.70 -17.34
C ASP A 87 -14.57 -28.05 -15.86
N CYS A 88 -14.01 -27.20 -15.02
CA CYS A 88 -14.10 -27.33 -13.57
C CYS A 88 -13.87 -25.98 -12.89
N PRO A 89 -14.25 -25.83 -11.61
CA PRO A 89 -13.95 -24.63 -10.85
C PRO A 89 -12.45 -24.31 -10.76
N PHE A 90 -12.13 -23.02 -10.54
CA PHE A 90 -10.79 -22.48 -10.25
C PHE A 90 -9.80 -22.42 -11.41
N ILE A 91 -10.17 -22.77 -12.64
CA ILE A 91 -9.28 -22.67 -13.82
C ILE A 91 -8.80 -21.24 -14.01
N ILE A 92 -9.73 -20.28 -14.06
CA ILE A 92 -9.40 -18.87 -14.32
C ILE A 92 -8.63 -18.24 -13.18
N ASP A 93 -9.12 -18.38 -11.95
CA ASP A 93 -8.48 -17.82 -10.77
C ASP A 93 -7.03 -18.28 -10.65
N SER A 94 -6.81 -19.60 -10.79
CA SER A 94 -5.46 -20.20 -10.69
C SER A 94 -4.56 -19.80 -11.85
N THR A 95 -5.11 -19.63 -13.06
CA THR A 95 -4.35 -19.17 -14.23
C THR A 95 -3.91 -17.72 -14.05
N LEU A 96 -4.81 -16.82 -13.65
CA LEU A 96 -4.49 -15.41 -13.41
C LEU A 96 -3.47 -15.24 -12.28
N GLU A 97 -3.66 -15.99 -11.19
CA GLU A 97 -2.74 -15.95 -10.04
C GLU A 97 -1.33 -16.48 -10.39
N TYR A 98 -1.25 -17.49 -11.25
CA TYR A 98 0.02 -17.99 -11.76
C TYR A 98 0.81 -16.91 -12.52
N PHE A 99 0.16 -16.20 -13.45
CA PHE A 99 0.81 -15.12 -14.21
C PHE A 99 1.14 -13.92 -13.33
N HIS A 100 0.24 -13.54 -12.43
CA HIS A 100 0.49 -12.48 -11.46
C HIS A 100 1.75 -12.76 -10.62
N HIS A 101 1.92 -14.01 -10.17
CA HIS A 101 3.12 -14.41 -9.42
C HIS A 101 4.41 -14.29 -10.24
N LEU A 102 4.35 -14.53 -11.53
CA LEU A 102 5.50 -14.35 -12.42
C LEU A 102 5.78 -12.88 -12.78
N GLY A 103 4.99 -11.94 -12.27
CA GLY A 103 5.08 -10.52 -12.63
C GLY A 103 4.59 -10.25 -14.06
N ILE A 104 3.81 -11.16 -14.65
CA ILE A 104 3.27 -11.04 -16.00
C ILE A 104 1.86 -10.46 -15.93
N GLY A 105 1.66 -9.31 -16.57
CA GLY A 105 0.36 -8.64 -16.60
C GLY A 105 -0.63 -9.38 -17.49
N ALA A 106 -1.91 -9.48 -17.04
CA ALA A 106 -3.01 -10.01 -17.82
C ALA A 106 -3.61 -8.94 -18.74
N GLY A 107 -3.89 -9.32 -19.99
CA GLY A 107 -4.60 -8.51 -20.98
C GLY A 107 -6.02 -9.00 -21.19
N LEU A 108 -6.40 -9.19 -22.47
CA LEU A 108 -7.69 -9.76 -22.82
C LEU A 108 -7.78 -11.21 -22.33
N LEU A 109 -8.82 -11.52 -21.58
CA LEU A 109 -9.17 -12.87 -21.14
C LEU A 109 -10.45 -13.31 -21.86
N VAL A 110 -10.40 -14.45 -22.50
CA VAL A 110 -11.56 -15.10 -23.14
C VAL A 110 -11.67 -16.52 -22.60
N HIS A 111 -12.82 -16.88 -22.07
CA HIS A 111 -13.04 -18.19 -21.43
C HIS A 111 -14.43 -18.76 -21.79
N PRO A 112 -14.63 -19.32 -22.98
CA PRO A 112 -15.82 -20.09 -23.28
C PRO A 112 -15.72 -21.50 -22.68
N VAL A 113 -16.85 -21.99 -22.16
CA VAL A 113 -17.08 -23.40 -21.89
C VAL A 113 -17.84 -23.96 -23.10
N LEU A 114 -17.28 -24.99 -23.71
CA LEU A 114 -17.73 -25.57 -24.97
C LEU A 114 -18.15 -27.02 -24.75
N LEU A 115 -19.30 -27.42 -25.29
CA LEU A 115 -19.69 -28.83 -25.31
C LEU A 115 -18.96 -29.52 -26.46
N ALA A 116 -18.06 -30.45 -26.15
CA ALA A 116 -17.21 -31.13 -27.13
C ALA A 116 -17.21 -32.64 -26.94
N ALA A 117 -17.21 -33.37 -28.06
CA ALA A 117 -16.92 -34.80 -28.07
C ALA A 117 -15.63 -35.09 -28.83
N ARG A 118 -14.81 -35.99 -28.29
CA ARG A 118 -13.50 -36.38 -28.86
C ARG A 118 -13.42 -37.86 -29.14
N ASP A 119 -12.57 -38.21 -30.11
CA ASP A 119 -12.17 -39.61 -30.34
C ASP A 119 -11.12 -40.09 -29.33
N ALA A 120 -10.74 -41.34 -29.38
CA ALA A 120 -9.72 -41.92 -28.52
C ALA A 120 -8.33 -41.28 -28.68
N ALA A 121 -8.05 -40.58 -29.77
CA ALA A 121 -6.82 -39.84 -30.01
C ALA A 121 -6.90 -38.39 -29.53
N GLY A 122 -8.03 -37.98 -28.96
CA GLY A 122 -8.28 -36.61 -28.49
C GLY A 122 -8.67 -35.61 -29.57
N ARG A 123 -9.02 -36.08 -30.79
CA ARG A 123 -9.46 -35.24 -31.92
C ARG A 123 -10.93 -34.87 -31.73
N LEU A 124 -11.25 -33.62 -32.01
CA LEU A 124 -12.60 -33.10 -31.93
C LEU A 124 -13.53 -33.77 -32.97
N ILE A 125 -14.57 -34.45 -32.50
CA ILE A 125 -15.58 -35.12 -33.36
C ILE A 125 -16.80 -34.21 -33.54
N SER A 126 -17.29 -33.61 -32.46
CA SER A 126 -18.45 -32.72 -32.49
C SER A 126 -18.35 -31.59 -31.48
N LEU A 127 -19.10 -30.50 -31.72
CA LEU A 127 -19.11 -29.28 -30.93
C LEU A 127 -20.55 -28.77 -30.80
N GLU A 128 -20.94 -28.31 -29.60
CA GLU A 128 -22.16 -27.57 -29.27
C GLU A 128 -23.48 -28.25 -29.68
N GLY A 129 -23.79 -29.37 -29.09
CA GLY A 129 -25.07 -30.04 -29.21
C GLY A 129 -25.22 -30.94 -30.45
N MET A 130 -24.11 -31.24 -31.13
CA MET A 130 -24.13 -32.15 -32.30
C MET A 130 -24.22 -33.62 -31.90
N ARG A 131 -23.85 -33.97 -30.64
CA ARG A 131 -23.89 -35.34 -30.10
C ARG A 131 -24.14 -35.39 -28.60
N SER A 132 -24.87 -36.42 -28.13
CA SER A 132 -25.14 -36.64 -26.71
C SER A 132 -23.90 -37.03 -25.85
N THR A 133 -22.78 -37.34 -26.51
CA THR A 133 -21.52 -37.71 -25.85
C THR A 133 -20.64 -36.51 -25.52
N GLU A 134 -21.08 -35.29 -25.85
CA GLU A 134 -20.34 -34.07 -25.56
C GLU A 134 -20.19 -33.84 -24.06
N ARG A 135 -19.04 -33.33 -23.67
CA ARG A 135 -18.71 -32.93 -22.29
C ARG A 135 -18.30 -31.46 -22.30
N PRO A 136 -18.52 -30.73 -21.18
CA PRO A 136 -18.06 -29.35 -21.06
C PRO A 136 -16.54 -29.31 -20.99
N GLU A 137 -15.94 -28.55 -21.90
CA GLU A 137 -14.50 -28.25 -21.91
C GLU A 137 -14.29 -26.76 -21.82
N SER A 138 -13.37 -26.39 -20.95
CA SER A 138 -12.91 -25.01 -20.79
C SER A 138 -11.80 -24.73 -21.81
N PHE A 139 -11.99 -23.68 -22.61
CA PHE A 139 -10.94 -23.06 -23.39
C PHE A 139 -10.61 -21.71 -22.77
N VAL A 140 -9.34 -21.46 -22.51
CA VAL A 140 -8.89 -20.13 -22.03
C VAL A 140 -7.92 -19.57 -23.04
N HIS A 141 -8.13 -18.31 -23.45
CA HIS A 141 -7.15 -17.47 -24.12
C HIS A 141 -6.88 -16.25 -23.25
N LEU A 142 -5.64 -16.03 -22.89
CA LEU A 142 -5.20 -14.92 -22.05
C LEU A 142 -4.05 -14.18 -22.74
N GLU A 143 -4.27 -12.91 -23.08
CA GLU A 143 -3.19 -12.03 -23.52
C GLU A 143 -2.23 -11.71 -22.36
N LEU A 144 -0.93 -11.76 -22.65
CA LEU A 144 0.14 -11.52 -21.69
C LEU A 144 0.82 -10.18 -21.99
N ARG A 145 1.02 -9.38 -20.95
CA ARG A 145 1.80 -8.14 -20.97
C ARG A 145 3.10 -8.39 -20.25
N LEU A 146 4.21 -8.27 -20.99
CA LEU A 146 5.53 -8.60 -20.47
C LEU A 146 6.33 -7.32 -20.24
N ASP A 147 6.90 -7.17 -19.05
CA ASP A 147 7.82 -6.07 -18.73
C ASP A 147 9.26 -6.51 -19.00
N GLY A 148 9.72 -6.36 -20.24
CA GLY A 148 11.13 -6.30 -20.66
C GLY A 148 12.11 -7.42 -20.27
N GLY A 149 11.68 -8.51 -19.63
CA GLY A 149 12.51 -9.64 -19.23
C GLY A 149 12.60 -10.75 -20.28
N ALA A 150 13.63 -11.58 -20.20
CA ALA A 150 13.69 -12.83 -20.97
C ALA A 150 12.75 -13.87 -20.34
N HIS A 151 11.68 -14.20 -21.03
CA HIS A 151 10.69 -15.20 -20.60
C HIS A 151 10.80 -16.44 -21.49
N ASP A 152 10.89 -17.60 -20.85
CA ASP A 152 10.90 -18.90 -21.53
C ASP A 152 9.45 -19.43 -21.63
N PRO A 153 8.86 -19.48 -22.84
CA PRO A 153 7.47 -19.89 -23.03
C PRO A 153 7.24 -21.38 -22.67
N GLU A 154 8.22 -22.24 -22.88
CA GLU A 154 8.10 -23.66 -22.55
C GLU A 154 8.06 -23.89 -21.04
N ARG A 155 8.91 -23.18 -20.30
CA ARG A 155 8.93 -23.22 -18.84
C ARG A 155 7.62 -22.65 -18.25
N ILE A 156 7.11 -21.56 -18.82
CA ILE A 156 5.82 -20.96 -18.39
C ILE A 156 4.68 -21.93 -18.67
N ALA A 157 4.63 -22.54 -19.86
CA ALA A 157 3.61 -23.51 -20.22
C ALA A 157 3.63 -24.76 -19.31
N ALA A 158 4.82 -25.28 -19.02
CA ALA A 158 4.98 -26.41 -18.10
C ALA A 158 4.53 -26.07 -16.68
N GLY A 159 4.86 -24.87 -16.17
CA GLY A 159 4.41 -24.39 -14.87
C GLY A 159 2.91 -24.22 -14.79
N LEU A 160 2.28 -23.59 -15.80
CA LEU A 160 0.82 -23.44 -15.88
C LEU A 160 0.13 -24.81 -15.94
N LYS A 161 0.66 -25.76 -16.74
CA LYS A 161 0.15 -27.12 -16.79
C LYS A 161 0.17 -27.78 -15.43
N GLY A 162 1.26 -27.63 -14.67
CA GLY A 162 1.37 -28.15 -13.31
C GLY A 162 0.37 -27.54 -12.32
N VAL A 163 0.03 -26.26 -12.47
CA VAL A 163 -1.04 -25.62 -11.69
C VAL A 163 -2.41 -26.20 -12.05
N LEU A 164 -2.71 -26.33 -13.34
CA LEU A 164 -4.00 -26.89 -13.79
C LEU A 164 -4.16 -28.39 -13.46
N GLU A 165 -3.07 -29.17 -13.39
CA GLU A 165 -3.09 -30.53 -12.87
C GLU A 165 -3.50 -30.57 -11.39
N GLN A 166 -3.03 -29.63 -10.58
CA GLN A 166 -3.48 -29.47 -9.20
C GLN A 166 -4.95 -29.09 -9.12
N VAL A 167 -5.42 -28.15 -9.96
CA VAL A 167 -6.84 -27.76 -10.05
C VAL A 167 -7.68 -28.99 -10.34
N ARG A 168 -7.33 -29.78 -11.35
CA ARG A 168 -8.05 -31.01 -11.72
C ARG A 168 -8.06 -32.05 -10.60
N SER A 169 -6.95 -32.23 -9.90
CA SER A 169 -6.88 -33.17 -8.76
C SER A 169 -7.79 -32.74 -7.62
N VAL A 170 -7.80 -31.45 -7.29
CA VAL A 170 -8.63 -30.90 -6.22
C VAL A 170 -10.12 -30.99 -6.55
N THR A 171 -10.50 -30.56 -7.75
CA THR A 171 -11.92 -30.54 -8.17
C THR A 171 -12.47 -31.94 -8.39
N GLY A 172 -11.65 -32.85 -8.93
CA GLY A 172 -12.02 -34.26 -9.11
C GLY A 172 -12.24 -35.02 -7.80
N ASP A 173 -11.51 -34.65 -6.75
CA ASP A 173 -11.61 -35.30 -5.44
C ASP A 173 -12.50 -34.52 -4.44
N PHE A 174 -13.13 -33.40 -4.84
CA PHE A 174 -13.88 -32.53 -3.95
C PHE A 174 -15.03 -33.25 -3.22
N GLU A 175 -15.83 -34.02 -3.96
CA GLU A 175 -16.93 -34.80 -3.38
C GLU A 175 -16.42 -35.84 -2.38
N ALA A 176 -15.32 -36.53 -2.71
CA ALA A 176 -14.71 -37.51 -1.82
C ALA A 176 -14.15 -36.87 -0.54
N MET A 177 -13.52 -35.67 -0.65
CA MET A 177 -13.02 -34.93 0.52
C MET A 177 -14.16 -34.46 1.44
N THR A 178 -15.25 -33.93 0.87
CA THR A 178 -16.41 -33.49 1.65
C THR A 178 -17.16 -34.65 2.28
N ALA A 179 -17.33 -35.76 1.53
CA ALA A 179 -17.89 -37.00 2.07
C ALA A 179 -17.07 -37.50 3.26
N ARG A 180 -15.72 -37.50 3.14
CA ARG A 180 -14.83 -37.92 4.22
C ARG A 180 -15.00 -37.07 5.49
N ALA A 181 -15.16 -35.74 5.34
CA ALA A 181 -15.42 -34.86 6.49
C ALA A 181 -16.75 -35.20 7.20
N LEU A 182 -17.80 -35.55 6.45
CA LEU A 182 -19.09 -35.97 7.02
C LEU A 182 -19.02 -37.37 7.66
N GLU A 183 -18.30 -38.33 7.06
CA GLU A 183 -18.03 -39.64 7.63
C GLU A 183 -17.36 -39.56 9.01
N ILE A 184 -16.38 -38.64 9.18
CA ILE A 184 -15.75 -38.38 10.48
C ILE A 184 -16.77 -37.90 11.50
N CYS A 185 -17.77 -37.11 11.09
CA CYS A 185 -18.86 -36.71 11.98
C CYS A 185 -19.66 -37.91 12.47
N GLU A 186 -19.91 -38.91 11.62
CA GLU A 186 -20.63 -40.14 11.99
C GLU A 186 -19.76 -41.09 12.85
N GLU A 187 -18.48 -41.28 12.49
CA GLU A 187 -17.51 -42.05 13.25
C GLU A 187 -17.36 -41.55 14.70
N THR A 188 -17.49 -40.24 14.90
CA THR A 188 -17.34 -39.57 16.22
C THR A 188 -18.67 -39.23 16.91
N ALA A 189 -19.80 -39.70 16.38
CA ALA A 189 -21.14 -39.32 16.88
C ALA A 189 -21.37 -39.60 18.37
N ALA A 190 -20.81 -40.70 18.89
CA ALA A 190 -20.95 -41.08 20.30
C ALA A 190 -20.08 -40.27 21.26
N GLN A 191 -19.10 -39.52 20.76
CA GLN A 191 -18.11 -38.74 21.56
C GLN A 191 -18.68 -37.34 21.80
N ARG A 192 -19.27 -37.11 22.99
CA ARG A 192 -19.94 -35.84 23.32
C ARG A 192 -18.97 -34.65 23.33
N GLU A 193 -17.75 -34.86 23.72
CA GLU A 193 -16.64 -33.86 23.73
C GLU A 193 -16.28 -33.35 22.34
N LEU A 194 -16.64 -34.08 21.26
CA LEU A 194 -16.34 -33.68 19.88
C LEU A 194 -17.51 -32.98 19.18
N VAL A 195 -18.54 -32.56 19.90
CA VAL A 195 -19.73 -31.88 19.29
C VAL A 195 -19.31 -30.65 18.49
N GLU A 196 -18.46 -29.79 19.05
CA GLU A 196 -17.97 -28.58 18.35
C GLU A 196 -17.09 -28.93 17.14
N VAL A 197 -16.31 -30.01 17.19
CA VAL A 197 -15.49 -30.49 16.05
C VAL A 197 -16.39 -30.98 14.92
N ARG A 198 -17.45 -31.77 15.23
CA ARG A 198 -18.43 -32.21 14.24
C ARG A 198 -19.16 -31.04 13.59
N ASP A 199 -19.61 -30.10 14.39
CA ASP A 199 -20.27 -28.91 13.88
C ASP A 199 -19.33 -28.07 13.01
N LEU A 200 -18.05 -27.97 13.39
CA LEU A 200 -17.02 -27.32 12.57
C LEU A 200 -16.86 -28.03 11.21
N LEU A 201 -16.76 -29.36 11.18
CA LEU A 201 -16.64 -30.10 9.92
C LEU A 201 -17.86 -29.86 9.02
N ARG A 202 -19.09 -29.88 9.58
CA ARG A 202 -20.31 -29.54 8.82
C ARG A 202 -20.28 -28.08 8.31
N TRP A 203 -19.80 -27.15 9.14
CA TRP A 203 -19.67 -25.75 8.76
C TRP A 203 -18.62 -25.57 7.64
N LEU A 204 -17.48 -26.28 7.68
CA LEU A 204 -16.47 -26.29 6.63
C LEU A 204 -17.07 -26.77 5.30
N VAL A 205 -17.82 -27.91 5.32
CA VAL A 205 -18.52 -28.46 4.15
C VAL A 205 -19.62 -27.51 3.66
N GLY A 206 -20.30 -26.79 4.56
CA GLY A 206 -21.33 -25.80 4.28
C GLY A 206 -20.84 -24.49 3.64
N GLY A 207 -19.62 -24.47 3.12
CA GLY A 207 -19.04 -23.32 2.40
C GLY A 207 -18.13 -22.45 3.24
N GLY A 208 -17.73 -22.88 4.43
CA GLY A 208 -16.71 -22.20 5.24
C GLY A 208 -15.28 -22.42 4.74
N PHE A 209 -15.06 -23.45 3.89
CA PHE A 209 -13.73 -23.91 3.51
C PHE A 209 -13.67 -24.43 2.08
N VAL A 210 -12.61 -24.09 1.38
CA VAL A 210 -12.26 -24.67 0.09
C VAL A 210 -11.30 -25.82 0.35
N PHE A 211 -11.80 -27.05 0.25
CA PHE A 211 -11.01 -28.26 0.44
C PHE A 211 -10.03 -28.42 -0.73
N LEU A 212 -8.72 -28.48 -0.43
CA LEU A 212 -7.66 -28.65 -1.42
C LEU A 212 -6.97 -30.00 -1.31
N GLY A 213 -7.00 -30.63 -0.15
CA GLY A 213 -6.42 -31.96 0.04
C GLY A 213 -6.83 -32.59 1.35
N TYR A 214 -6.81 -33.92 1.36
CA TYR A 214 -7.06 -34.75 2.53
C TYR A 214 -6.04 -35.87 2.62
N ARG A 215 -5.66 -36.23 3.85
CA ARG A 215 -4.81 -37.39 4.09
C ARG A 215 -5.11 -37.98 5.47
N ARG A 216 -5.23 -39.33 5.48
CA ARG A 216 -5.40 -40.13 6.70
C ARG A 216 -4.05 -40.68 7.13
N TYR A 217 -3.76 -40.53 8.42
CA TYR A 217 -2.56 -41.07 9.06
C TYR A 217 -2.94 -42.09 10.12
N ARG A 218 -2.10 -43.12 10.32
CA ARG A 218 -2.16 -44.07 11.43
C ARG A 218 -0.90 -44.00 12.25
N VAL A 219 -1.04 -44.30 13.53
CA VAL A 219 0.10 -44.57 14.42
C VAL A 219 0.36 -46.08 14.41
N ALA A 220 1.45 -46.49 13.76
CA ALA A 220 1.88 -47.88 13.74
C ALA A 220 2.88 -48.11 14.88
N GLU A 221 2.84 -49.34 15.43
CA GLU A 221 3.78 -49.77 16.47
C GLU A 221 4.41 -51.10 16.06
N ASP A 222 5.74 -51.07 15.93
CA ASP A 222 6.52 -52.24 15.58
C ASP A 222 7.75 -52.31 16.48
N GLY A 223 7.91 -53.42 17.23
CA GLY A 223 9.05 -53.66 18.09
C GLY A 223 9.32 -52.58 19.15
N GLY A 224 8.27 -51.88 19.61
CA GLY A 224 8.38 -50.76 20.57
C GLY A 224 8.76 -49.39 19.92
N ARG A 225 8.83 -49.36 18.60
CA ARG A 225 9.00 -48.13 17.81
C ARG A 225 7.61 -47.67 17.33
N ARG A 226 7.25 -46.43 17.62
CA ARG A 226 6.01 -45.83 17.14
C ARG A 226 6.29 -44.88 15.98
N THR A 227 5.57 -45.08 14.87
CA THR A 227 5.70 -44.30 13.65
C THR A 227 4.36 -43.70 13.27
N LEU A 228 4.39 -42.48 12.74
CA LEU A 228 3.25 -41.85 12.04
C LEU A 228 3.42 -42.14 10.57
N GLU A 229 2.44 -42.78 9.95
CA GLU A 229 2.48 -43.13 8.53
C GLU A 229 1.11 -42.94 7.86
N VAL A 230 1.09 -42.81 6.54
CA VAL A 230 -0.16 -42.73 5.79
C VAL A 230 -0.90 -44.06 5.87
N ASP A 231 -2.19 -44.00 6.17
CA ASP A 231 -3.07 -45.18 6.31
C ASP A 231 -3.52 -45.66 4.93
N LEU A 232 -2.59 -46.33 4.20
CA LEU A 232 -2.84 -46.82 2.84
C LEU A 232 -3.87 -47.97 2.76
N ASP A 233 -4.18 -48.59 3.89
CA ASP A 233 -5.17 -49.67 3.95
C ASP A 233 -6.62 -49.09 3.95
N SER A 234 -6.76 -47.81 4.21
CA SER A 234 -8.03 -47.12 4.18
C SER A 234 -8.36 -46.58 2.78
N PRO A 235 -9.56 -46.80 2.24
CA PRO A 235 -9.94 -46.22 0.94
C PRO A 235 -9.92 -44.70 1.01
N ASN A 236 -9.53 -44.06 -0.08
CA ASN A 236 -9.46 -42.60 -0.17
C ASN A 236 -8.57 -41.94 0.91
N SER A 237 -7.51 -42.64 1.32
CA SER A 237 -6.60 -42.15 2.37
C SER A 237 -5.76 -40.93 1.97
N ALA A 238 -5.69 -40.58 0.67
CA ALA A 238 -5.02 -39.41 0.15
C ALA A 238 -5.81 -38.84 -1.05
N LEU A 239 -6.23 -37.58 -0.97
CA LEU A 239 -7.08 -36.90 -1.95
C LEU A 239 -6.55 -35.49 -2.26
N GLY A 240 -6.88 -34.98 -3.44
CA GLY A 240 -6.52 -33.63 -3.89
C GLY A 240 -5.01 -33.42 -3.91
N LEU A 241 -4.55 -32.27 -3.42
CA LEU A 241 -3.11 -31.94 -3.37
C LEU A 241 -2.29 -32.93 -2.52
N LEU A 242 -2.90 -33.59 -1.56
CA LEU A 242 -2.22 -34.55 -0.69
C LEU A 242 -2.15 -35.96 -1.30
N ARG A 243 -2.68 -36.17 -2.50
CA ARG A 243 -2.52 -37.40 -3.27
C ARG A 243 -1.08 -37.58 -3.75
N ASP A 244 -0.38 -36.48 -4.04
CA ASP A 244 1.03 -36.49 -4.43
C ASP A 244 1.95 -36.62 -3.21
N PHE A 245 2.55 -37.81 -3.05
CA PHE A 245 3.46 -38.10 -1.94
C PHE A 245 4.82 -37.43 -2.12
N SER A 246 5.23 -37.11 -3.35
CA SER A 246 6.57 -36.55 -3.64
C SER A 246 6.73 -35.13 -3.07
N ARG A 247 5.64 -34.41 -2.87
CA ARG A 247 5.60 -33.03 -2.36
C ARG A 247 5.32 -32.92 -0.86
N SER A 248 5.20 -34.06 -0.15
CA SER A 248 4.78 -34.05 1.25
C SER A 248 5.91 -34.43 2.19
N ARG A 249 6.18 -33.58 3.19
CA ARG A 249 7.17 -33.85 4.25
C ARG A 249 6.83 -35.10 5.09
N TYR A 250 5.56 -35.47 5.20
CA TYR A 250 5.04 -36.61 5.95
C TYR A 250 4.52 -37.74 5.04
N ALA A 251 5.06 -37.84 3.82
CA ALA A 251 4.74 -38.93 2.90
C ALA A 251 5.36 -40.25 3.32
N LEU A 252 6.52 -40.19 3.97
CA LEU A 252 7.24 -41.36 4.50
C LEU A 252 6.92 -41.54 5.99
N PRO A 253 7.03 -42.81 6.51
CA PRO A 253 6.88 -43.04 7.95
C PRO A 253 7.83 -42.18 8.79
N VAL A 254 7.27 -41.46 9.77
CA VAL A 254 8.02 -40.59 10.67
C VAL A 254 8.11 -41.24 12.04
N ASP A 255 9.32 -41.47 12.55
CA ASP A 255 9.51 -41.91 13.92
C ASP A 255 9.05 -40.82 14.89
N LEU A 256 8.12 -41.16 15.77
CA LEU A 256 7.56 -40.19 16.71
C LEU A 256 8.63 -39.64 17.68
N LYS A 257 9.69 -40.42 17.97
CA LYS A 257 10.81 -39.94 18.79
C LYS A 257 11.69 -38.90 18.09
N ALA A 258 11.63 -38.84 16.76
CA ALA A 258 12.35 -37.83 15.99
C ALA A 258 11.59 -36.47 15.92
N LEU A 259 10.33 -36.41 16.32
CA LEU A 259 9.58 -35.16 16.41
C LEU A 259 10.06 -34.35 17.63
N LYS A 260 10.07 -33.03 17.47
CA LYS A 260 10.31 -32.12 18.60
C LYS A 260 9.31 -32.38 19.74
N PRO A 261 9.67 -32.22 21.01
CA PRO A 261 8.77 -32.47 22.15
C PRO A 261 7.43 -31.71 22.04
N ASP A 262 7.45 -30.45 21.61
CA ASP A 262 6.25 -29.64 21.47
C ASP A 262 5.32 -30.18 20.38
N HIS A 263 5.87 -30.69 19.27
CA HIS A 263 5.08 -31.38 18.23
C HIS A 263 4.45 -32.66 18.75
N GLN A 264 5.20 -33.45 19.53
CA GLN A 264 4.64 -34.65 20.16
C GLN A 264 3.51 -34.30 21.10
N LYS A 265 3.71 -33.30 21.96
CA LYS A 265 2.68 -32.82 22.88
C LYS A 265 1.44 -32.34 22.14
N MET A 266 1.60 -31.52 21.09
CA MET A 266 0.49 -31.06 20.26
C MET A 266 -0.29 -32.23 19.64
N LEU A 267 0.40 -33.26 19.09
CA LEU A 267 -0.24 -34.39 18.42
C LEU A 267 -0.92 -35.36 19.39
N PHE A 268 -0.35 -35.60 20.57
CA PHE A 268 -0.80 -36.67 21.46
C PHE A 268 -1.47 -36.19 22.75
N GLU A 269 -1.23 -34.93 23.15
CA GLU A 269 -1.84 -34.29 24.31
C GLU A 269 -2.70 -33.10 23.86
N GLY A 270 -3.63 -32.62 24.65
CA GLY A 270 -4.49 -31.48 24.34
C GLY A 270 -5.76 -31.81 23.54
N THR A 271 -6.27 -30.86 22.76
CA THR A 271 -7.55 -30.95 22.07
C THR A 271 -7.54 -31.93 20.89
N ALA A 272 -8.70 -32.52 20.55
CA ALA A 272 -8.85 -33.41 19.41
C ALA A 272 -8.74 -32.68 18.08
N LEU A 273 -8.93 -31.36 18.04
CA LEU A 273 -8.80 -30.51 16.86
C LEU A 273 -7.48 -29.75 16.92
N ILE A 274 -6.67 -29.86 15.86
CA ILE A 274 -5.43 -29.12 15.67
C ILE A 274 -5.61 -28.28 14.42
N MET A 275 -5.47 -26.96 14.55
CA MET A 275 -5.65 -26.03 13.44
C MET A 275 -4.43 -25.13 13.26
N GLY A 276 -4.22 -24.70 12.01
CA GLY A 276 -3.14 -23.80 11.71
C GLY A 276 -2.91 -23.53 10.23
N LYS A 277 -1.75 -22.96 9.89
CA LYS A 277 -1.30 -22.75 8.52
C LYS A 277 -0.21 -23.78 8.17
N THR A 278 -0.20 -24.19 6.91
CA THR A 278 0.93 -24.97 6.36
C THR A 278 2.06 -24.01 5.97
N HIS A 279 3.25 -24.56 5.72
CA HIS A 279 4.36 -23.79 5.12
C HIS A 279 4.28 -23.73 3.58
N THR A 280 3.24 -24.28 2.98
CA THR A 280 3.08 -24.37 1.53
C THR A 280 1.99 -23.43 1.06
N MET A 281 2.33 -22.62 0.05
CA MET A 281 1.38 -21.72 -0.62
C MET A 281 0.48 -22.54 -1.55
N SER A 282 -0.83 -22.26 -1.52
CA SER A 282 -1.75 -22.77 -2.54
C SER A 282 -1.44 -22.13 -3.89
N GLN A 283 -1.57 -22.94 -4.94
CA GLN A 283 -1.57 -22.50 -6.34
C GLN A 283 -2.97 -22.64 -6.95
N VAL A 284 -3.91 -23.20 -6.22
CA VAL A 284 -5.29 -23.41 -6.63
C VAL A 284 -6.19 -22.36 -6.01
N HIS A 285 -7.08 -21.77 -6.78
CA HIS A 285 -8.03 -20.72 -6.45
C HIS A 285 -7.32 -19.38 -6.16
N ARG A 286 -6.77 -19.19 -4.97
CA ARG A 286 -5.99 -18.00 -4.60
C ARG A 286 -4.66 -18.40 -3.97
N ARG A 287 -3.65 -17.56 -4.12
CA ARG A 287 -2.38 -17.76 -3.47
C ARG A 287 -2.48 -17.37 -1.99
N GLY A 288 -2.04 -18.26 -1.13
CA GLY A 288 -2.03 -18.06 0.32
C GLY A 288 -1.50 -19.30 1.01
N LEU A 289 -0.97 -19.14 2.23
CA LEU A 289 -0.64 -20.28 3.06
C LEU A 289 -1.91 -21.08 3.33
N MET A 290 -1.89 -22.36 3.00
CA MET A 290 -3.06 -23.22 3.21
C MET A 290 -3.34 -23.40 4.69
N ASP A 291 -4.62 -23.43 5.04
CA ASP A 291 -5.09 -23.80 6.37
C ASP A 291 -4.99 -25.31 6.56
N ASP A 292 -4.62 -25.73 7.76
CA ASP A 292 -4.48 -27.12 8.20
C ASP A 292 -5.52 -27.40 9.27
N VAL A 293 -6.39 -28.35 9.00
CA VAL A 293 -7.42 -28.83 9.92
C VAL A 293 -7.17 -30.32 10.16
N THR A 294 -6.61 -30.63 11.31
CA THR A 294 -6.25 -32.00 11.69
C THR A 294 -7.10 -32.48 12.87
N ILE A 295 -7.78 -33.61 12.70
CA ILE A 295 -8.62 -34.23 13.69
C ILE A 295 -7.91 -35.47 14.22
N ARG A 296 -7.75 -35.54 15.54
CA ARG A 296 -7.15 -36.68 16.24
C ARG A 296 -8.17 -37.83 16.32
N ARG A 297 -7.73 -39.03 15.96
CA ARG A 297 -8.51 -40.27 16.16
C ARG A 297 -8.02 -40.98 17.41
N THR A 298 -8.93 -41.31 18.30
CA THR A 298 -8.66 -42.04 19.54
C THR A 298 -9.42 -43.38 19.56
N ALA A 299 -8.77 -44.40 20.09
CA ALA A 299 -9.42 -45.65 20.41
C ALA A 299 -10.31 -45.51 21.66
N SER A 300 -11.08 -46.51 21.95
CA SER A 300 -12.02 -46.55 23.14
C SER A 300 -11.27 -46.41 24.48
N ASP A 301 -9.99 -46.73 24.52
CA ASP A 301 -9.14 -46.61 25.70
C ASP A 301 -8.49 -45.20 25.81
N GLY A 302 -8.84 -44.27 24.92
CA GLY A 302 -8.27 -42.90 24.88
C GLY A 302 -6.90 -42.78 24.18
N ARG A 303 -6.32 -43.86 23.71
CA ARG A 303 -5.04 -43.85 23.01
C ARG A 303 -5.21 -43.30 21.59
N VAL A 304 -4.30 -42.41 21.18
CA VAL A 304 -4.26 -41.85 19.82
C VAL A 304 -3.84 -42.93 18.83
N VAL A 305 -4.69 -43.22 17.85
CA VAL A 305 -4.48 -44.25 16.82
C VAL A 305 -4.19 -43.64 15.43
N GLY A 306 -4.43 -42.34 15.25
CA GLY A 306 -4.18 -41.69 13.98
C GLY A 306 -4.74 -40.28 13.89
N PHE A 307 -4.72 -39.77 12.67
CA PHE A 307 -5.18 -38.41 12.38
C PHE A 307 -5.87 -38.38 11.01
N ASP A 308 -6.91 -37.57 10.91
CA ASP A 308 -7.53 -37.15 9.66
C ASP A 308 -7.14 -35.68 9.39
N ARG A 309 -6.44 -35.40 8.29
CA ARG A 309 -5.89 -34.09 7.98
C ARG A 309 -6.49 -33.52 6.71
N PHE A 310 -7.10 -32.36 6.79
CA PHE A 310 -7.53 -31.57 5.65
C PHE A 310 -6.63 -30.34 5.49
N VAL A 311 -6.31 -29.99 4.25
CA VAL A 311 -5.67 -28.74 3.89
C VAL A 311 -6.54 -27.99 2.90
N GLY A 312 -6.57 -26.66 3.00
CA GLY A 312 -7.41 -25.83 2.14
C GLY A 312 -7.32 -24.37 2.48
N LEU A 313 -8.36 -23.62 2.16
CA LEU A 313 -8.43 -22.18 2.39
C LEU A 313 -9.78 -21.81 2.98
N PHE A 314 -9.80 -21.02 4.04
CA PHE A 314 -11.04 -20.41 4.51
C PHE A 314 -11.62 -19.48 3.44
N THR A 315 -12.93 -19.52 3.27
CA THR A 315 -13.67 -18.68 2.32
C THR A 315 -13.82 -17.25 2.85
N SER A 316 -14.15 -16.30 1.98
CA SER A 316 -14.51 -14.94 2.39
C SER A 316 -15.67 -14.93 3.41
N LYS A 317 -16.62 -15.86 3.27
CA LYS A 317 -17.70 -16.08 4.24
C LYS A 317 -17.13 -16.39 5.63
N ALA A 318 -16.17 -17.29 5.73
CA ALA A 318 -15.55 -17.67 7.01
C ALA A 318 -14.84 -16.48 7.69
N TYR A 319 -14.20 -15.61 6.90
CA TYR A 319 -13.54 -14.41 7.45
C TYR A 319 -14.54 -13.35 7.92
N SER A 320 -15.67 -13.18 7.24
CA SER A 320 -16.70 -12.19 7.60
C SER A 320 -17.66 -12.65 8.68
N GLU A 321 -17.80 -13.95 8.90
CA GLU A 321 -18.72 -14.52 9.88
C GLU A 321 -18.25 -14.27 11.31
N GLU A 322 -19.15 -13.88 12.20
CA GLU A 322 -18.83 -13.65 13.61
C GLU A 322 -18.49 -14.94 14.35
N ALA A 323 -17.54 -14.87 15.30
CA ALA A 323 -17.08 -16.03 16.07
C ALA A 323 -18.21 -16.79 16.79
N GLN A 324 -19.28 -16.12 17.20
CA GLN A 324 -20.45 -16.73 17.84
C GLN A 324 -21.21 -17.71 16.93
N HIS A 325 -21.04 -17.62 15.61
CA HIS A 325 -21.68 -18.50 14.64
C HIS A 325 -20.74 -19.60 14.12
N ILE A 326 -19.45 -19.47 14.41
CA ILE A 326 -18.44 -20.44 13.98
C ILE A 326 -18.23 -21.47 15.09
N PRO A 327 -18.47 -22.77 14.84
CA PRO A 327 -18.21 -23.81 15.81
C PRO A 327 -16.77 -23.79 16.30
N VAL A 328 -16.52 -24.22 17.53
CA VAL A 328 -15.26 -24.10 18.26
C VAL A 328 -14.99 -22.66 18.73
N LEU A 329 -15.10 -21.64 17.86
CA LEU A 329 -14.91 -20.25 18.23
C LEU A 329 -16.04 -19.76 19.15
N ARG A 330 -17.28 -20.18 18.88
CA ARG A 330 -18.41 -19.89 19.76
C ARG A 330 -18.23 -20.47 21.17
N ALA A 331 -17.60 -21.65 21.28
CA ALA A 331 -17.31 -22.26 22.57
C ALA A 331 -16.19 -21.49 23.31
N LYS A 332 -15.12 -21.12 22.61
CA LYS A 332 -14.06 -20.29 23.18
C LYS A 332 -14.58 -18.92 23.62
N LEU A 333 -15.37 -18.26 22.79
CA LEU A 333 -15.99 -16.96 23.14
C LEU A 333 -16.87 -17.08 24.39
N ARG A 334 -17.69 -18.13 24.50
CA ARG A 334 -18.52 -18.38 25.68
C ARG A 334 -17.67 -18.54 26.94
N GLU A 335 -16.61 -19.34 26.88
CA GLU A 335 -15.70 -19.53 28.01
C GLU A 335 -15.00 -18.23 28.43
N VAL A 336 -14.61 -17.40 27.46
CA VAL A 336 -14.05 -16.06 27.73
C VAL A 336 -15.10 -15.19 28.44
N ILE A 337 -16.34 -15.11 27.91
CA ILE A 337 -17.43 -14.32 28.50
C ILE A 337 -17.74 -14.75 29.93
N GLU A 338 -17.80 -16.05 30.19
CA GLU A 338 -18.06 -16.64 31.51
C GLU A 338 -16.93 -16.31 32.50
N THR A 339 -15.67 -16.44 32.05
CA THR A 339 -14.49 -16.17 32.88
C THR A 339 -14.33 -14.68 33.20
N GLU A 340 -14.65 -13.80 32.27
CA GLU A 340 -14.65 -12.34 32.49
C GLU A 340 -15.92 -11.82 33.18
N HIS A 341 -16.86 -12.70 33.53
CA HIS A 341 -18.15 -12.37 34.16
C HIS A 341 -18.91 -11.27 33.43
N ALA A 342 -18.82 -11.23 32.10
CA ALA A 342 -19.47 -10.23 31.28
C ALA A 342 -20.96 -10.55 31.11
N ALA A 343 -21.84 -9.75 31.73
CA ALA A 343 -23.26 -9.95 31.67
C ALA A 343 -23.83 -9.74 30.24
N PRO A 344 -24.61 -10.66 29.69
CA PRO A 344 -25.21 -10.52 28.36
C PRO A 344 -25.91 -9.17 28.16
N GLY A 345 -25.61 -8.48 27.08
CA GLY A 345 -26.18 -7.17 26.74
C GLY A 345 -25.52 -5.96 27.43
N SER A 346 -24.61 -6.17 28.39
CA SER A 346 -23.83 -5.09 28.99
C SER A 346 -22.84 -4.45 28.00
N HIS A 347 -22.35 -3.27 28.31
CA HIS A 347 -21.31 -2.60 27.51
C HIS A 347 -20.05 -3.47 27.44
N ASN A 348 -19.59 -3.97 28.58
CA ASN A 348 -18.42 -4.86 28.66
C ASN A 348 -18.59 -6.13 27.79
N TYR A 349 -19.80 -6.72 27.77
CA TYR A 349 -20.09 -7.87 26.89
C TYR A 349 -19.93 -7.50 25.40
N LYS A 350 -20.46 -6.35 24.98
CA LYS A 350 -20.39 -5.91 23.57
C LYS A 350 -18.94 -5.61 23.14
N GLU A 351 -18.19 -4.94 23.99
CA GLU A 351 -16.79 -4.65 23.74
C GLU A 351 -15.94 -5.94 23.67
N LEU A 352 -16.17 -6.88 24.58
CA LEU A 352 -15.47 -8.16 24.60
C LEU A 352 -15.74 -8.97 23.31
N VAL A 353 -17.01 -9.05 22.89
CA VAL A 353 -17.41 -9.73 21.64
C VAL A 353 -16.80 -9.04 20.44
N SER A 354 -16.83 -7.70 20.37
CA SER A 354 -16.22 -6.92 19.29
C SER A 354 -14.70 -7.12 19.25
N ALA A 355 -14.05 -7.05 20.40
CA ALA A 355 -12.61 -7.29 20.52
C ALA A 355 -12.23 -8.70 20.06
N PHE A 356 -12.96 -9.73 20.51
CA PHE A 356 -12.75 -11.12 20.12
C PHE A 356 -12.91 -11.31 18.60
N ASN A 357 -13.95 -10.74 18.00
CA ASN A 357 -14.19 -10.82 16.56
C ASN A 357 -13.13 -10.09 15.71
N SER A 358 -12.36 -9.19 16.31
CA SER A 358 -11.28 -8.46 15.63
C SER A 358 -10.00 -9.26 15.44
N PHE A 359 -9.87 -10.41 16.07
CA PHE A 359 -8.71 -11.30 15.86
C PHE A 359 -8.77 -12.02 14.52
N PRO A 360 -7.61 -12.36 13.92
CA PRO A 360 -7.55 -13.31 12.83
C PRO A 360 -8.20 -14.63 13.22
N LYS A 361 -9.04 -15.20 12.36
CA LYS A 361 -9.76 -16.46 12.66
C LYS A 361 -8.78 -17.60 12.96
N GLU A 362 -7.67 -17.66 12.25
CA GLU A 362 -6.62 -18.65 12.46
C GLU A 362 -6.03 -18.56 13.88
N GLU A 363 -5.86 -17.36 14.41
CA GLU A 363 -5.37 -17.14 15.75
C GLU A 363 -6.40 -17.53 16.80
N LEU A 364 -7.67 -17.17 16.60
CA LEU A 364 -8.76 -17.61 17.48
C LEU A 364 -8.87 -19.13 17.55
N PHE A 365 -8.69 -19.83 16.43
CA PHE A 365 -8.71 -21.29 16.45
C PHE A 365 -7.51 -21.87 17.20
N ARG A 366 -6.32 -21.30 17.02
CA ARG A 366 -5.06 -21.82 17.52
C ARG A 366 -4.81 -21.48 18.99
N ALA A 367 -4.94 -20.20 19.34
CA ALA A 367 -4.52 -19.71 20.64
C ALA A 367 -5.28 -20.34 21.81
N PRO A 368 -4.61 -20.71 22.89
CA PRO A 368 -5.25 -21.09 24.14
C PRO A 368 -6.10 -19.94 24.71
N ILE A 369 -7.13 -20.27 25.45
CA ILE A 369 -8.04 -19.27 26.03
C ILE A 369 -7.32 -18.30 26.96
N ALA A 370 -6.35 -18.77 27.73
CA ALA A 370 -5.54 -17.93 28.61
C ALA A 370 -4.80 -16.83 27.82
N GLU A 371 -4.18 -17.20 26.68
CA GLU A 371 -3.49 -16.27 25.78
C GLU A 371 -4.48 -15.25 25.16
N LEU A 372 -5.62 -15.72 24.67
CA LEU A 372 -6.67 -14.84 24.12
C LEU A 372 -7.17 -13.83 25.15
N ARG A 373 -7.31 -14.25 26.42
CA ARG A 373 -7.72 -13.36 27.51
C ARG A 373 -6.69 -12.28 27.80
N GLU A 374 -5.41 -12.62 27.85
CA GLU A 374 -4.33 -11.64 28.02
C GLU A 374 -4.35 -10.59 26.91
N GLN A 375 -4.49 -11.02 25.66
CA GLN A 375 -4.58 -10.12 24.52
C GLN A 375 -5.86 -9.29 24.54
N LEU A 376 -7.00 -9.87 24.95
CA LEU A 376 -8.25 -9.13 25.11
C LEU A 376 -8.16 -8.07 26.20
N HIS A 377 -7.53 -8.36 27.32
CA HIS A 377 -7.29 -7.36 28.37
C HIS A 377 -6.42 -6.21 27.86
N LEU A 378 -5.40 -6.50 27.06
CA LEU A 378 -4.58 -5.47 26.43
C LEU A 378 -5.38 -4.57 25.48
N ILE A 379 -6.34 -5.13 24.73
CA ILE A 379 -7.21 -4.40 23.82
C ILE A 379 -8.22 -3.54 24.57
N LEU A 380 -8.80 -4.08 25.65
CA LEU A 380 -9.88 -3.48 26.44
C LEU A 380 -9.40 -2.58 27.59
N ASP A 381 -8.08 -2.39 27.76
CA ASP A 381 -7.58 -1.46 28.78
C ASP A 381 -7.82 0.00 28.33
N HIS A 382 -8.89 0.60 28.90
CA HIS A 382 -9.30 1.99 28.63
C HIS A 382 -8.62 3.03 29.54
N LYS A 383 -7.70 2.63 30.42
CA LYS A 383 -7.06 3.58 31.36
C LYS A 383 -6.28 4.69 30.66
N ASP A 384 -5.75 4.38 29.49
CA ASP A 384 -5.06 5.36 28.64
C ASP A 384 -5.38 5.02 27.15
N GLU A 385 -6.31 5.74 26.59
CA GLU A 385 -6.72 5.55 25.17
C GLU A 385 -5.63 5.96 24.18
N ALA A 386 -4.73 6.85 24.57
CA ALA A 386 -3.62 7.29 23.76
C ALA A 386 -2.42 6.33 23.80
N ALA A 387 -2.38 5.38 24.75
CA ALA A 387 -1.25 4.50 24.91
C ALA A 387 -1.15 3.46 23.80
N VAL A 388 0.05 3.31 23.28
CA VAL A 388 0.45 2.19 22.44
C VAL A 388 0.68 0.97 23.32
N ARG A 389 0.18 -0.18 22.86
CA ARG A 389 0.35 -1.48 23.57
C ARG A 389 0.95 -2.48 22.61
N VAL A 390 1.90 -3.26 23.11
CA VAL A 390 2.55 -4.33 22.35
C VAL A 390 2.58 -5.60 23.21
N SER A 391 2.17 -6.72 22.63
CA SER A 391 2.40 -8.05 23.21
C SER A 391 2.94 -8.98 22.14
N ALA A 392 3.66 -10.02 22.55
CA ALA A 392 4.14 -11.05 21.63
C ALA A 392 4.08 -12.43 22.27
N HIS A 393 3.58 -13.38 21.51
CA HIS A 393 3.46 -14.79 21.90
C HIS A 393 4.27 -15.67 20.94
N TYR A 394 4.93 -16.67 21.48
CA TYR A 394 5.72 -17.61 20.70
C TYR A 394 4.99 -18.93 20.52
N ASP A 395 4.87 -19.39 19.27
CA ASP A 395 4.38 -20.70 18.91
C ASP A 395 5.56 -21.67 18.70
N PRO A 396 5.85 -22.57 19.67
CA PRO A 396 7.00 -23.46 19.59
C PRO A 396 6.87 -24.52 18.50
N VAL A 397 5.64 -24.81 18.08
CA VAL A 397 5.37 -25.81 17.04
C VAL A 397 5.79 -25.31 15.68
N ARG A 398 5.53 -24.02 15.41
CA ARG A 398 5.84 -23.40 14.12
C ARG A 398 7.11 -22.58 14.11
N ASN A 399 7.68 -22.35 15.29
CA ASN A 399 8.81 -21.42 15.48
C ASN A 399 8.44 -19.99 15.05
N ASN A 400 7.22 -19.56 15.35
CA ASN A 400 6.71 -18.25 14.97
C ASN A 400 6.43 -17.40 16.21
N VAL A 401 6.67 -16.09 16.08
CA VAL A 401 6.26 -15.07 17.05
C VAL A 401 5.10 -14.29 16.47
N VAL A 402 3.98 -14.25 17.20
CA VAL A 402 2.83 -13.41 16.88
C VAL A 402 2.85 -12.19 17.77
N ALA A 403 3.05 -11.01 17.19
CA ALA A 403 3.03 -9.73 17.89
C ALA A 403 1.71 -9.01 17.64
N LEU A 404 1.01 -8.63 18.72
CA LEU A 404 -0.16 -7.76 18.68
C LEU A 404 0.28 -6.34 19.02
N VAL A 405 -0.03 -5.40 18.14
CA VAL A 405 0.17 -3.97 18.34
C VAL A 405 -1.20 -3.28 18.34
N VAL A 406 -1.48 -2.54 19.41
CA VAL A 406 -2.69 -1.74 19.56
C VAL A 406 -2.28 -0.28 19.69
N LEU A 407 -2.82 0.58 18.84
CA LEU A 407 -2.49 2.02 18.84
C LEU A 407 -3.74 2.86 18.53
N PRO A 408 -3.77 4.15 18.87
CA PRO A 408 -4.85 5.05 18.51
C PRO A 408 -5.04 5.09 16.99
N ARG A 409 -6.29 5.11 16.53
CA ARG A 409 -6.62 5.10 15.09
C ARG A 409 -6.03 6.30 14.35
N GLU A 410 -5.95 7.44 15.00
CA GLU A 410 -5.38 8.69 14.45
C GLU A 410 -3.87 8.62 14.18
N THR A 411 -3.15 7.73 14.87
CA THR A 411 -1.72 7.49 14.65
C THR A 411 -1.46 6.47 13.55
N PHE A 412 -2.48 5.76 13.09
CA PHE A 412 -2.34 4.73 12.08
C PHE A 412 -2.25 5.33 10.67
N SER A 413 -1.22 4.91 9.94
CA SER A 413 -1.08 5.08 8.49
C SER A 413 -0.40 3.85 7.89
N ALA A 414 -0.45 3.71 6.57
CA ALA A 414 0.27 2.64 5.87
C ALA A 414 1.79 2.72 6.11
N GLU A 415 2.33 3.92 6.23
CA GLU A 415 3.73 4.18 6.52
C GLU A 415 4.09 3.77 7.96
N VAL A 416 3.29 4.19 8.95
CA VAL A 416 3.46 3.79 10.37
C VAL A 416 3.40 2.27 10.51
N ARG A 417 2.43 1.61 9.84
CA ARG A 417 2.37 0.14 9.82
C ARG A 417 3.66 -0.48 9.29
N LYS A 418 4.20 0.05 8.18
CA LYS A 418 5.44 -0.46 7.58
C LYS A 418 6.64 -0.26 8.49
N GLN A 419 6.78 0.92 9.08
CA GLN A 419 7.86 1.21 10.04
C GLN A 419 7.80 0.29 11.25
N ILE A 420 6.60 0.05 11.81
CA ILE A 420 6.40 -0.91 12.91
C ILE A 420 6.80 -2.33 12.46
N GLN A 421 6.34 -2.77 11.29
CA GLN A 421 6.69 -4.06 10.73
C GLN A 421 8.21 -4.24 10.64
N ASP A 422 8.91 -3.27 10.07
CA ASP A 422 10.36 -3.33 9.88
C ASP A 422 11.11 -3.28 11.22
N ALA A 423 10.61 -2.50 12.18
CA ALA A 423 11.17 -2.43 13.55
C ALA A 423 11.02 -3.76 14.29
N LEU A 424 9.84 -4.36 14.27
CA LEU A 424 9.59 -5.66 14.90
C LEU A 424 10.44 -6.76 14.27
N GLY A 425 10.56 -6.78 12.94
CA GLY A 425 11.42 -7.74 12.24
C GLY A 425 12.90 -7.64 12.65
N ARG A 426 13.43 -6.43 12.78
CA ARG A 426 14.80 -6.18 13.25
C ARG A 426 15.01 -6.62 14.72
N ILE A 427 14.05 -6.29 15.59
CA ILE A 427 14.17 -6.64 17.03
C ILE A 427 14.10 -8.15 17.24
N LEU A 428 13.20 -8.82 16.50
CA LEU A 428 13.00 -10.27 16.60
C LEU A 428 14.05 -11.08 15.82
N ASP A 429 14.83 -10.43 14.94
CA ASP A 429 15.71 -11.09 13.95
C ASP A 429 14.95 -12.15 13.16
N GLY A 430 13.77 -11.76 12.65
CA GLY A 430 12.83 -12.66 12.01
C GLY A 430 12.21 -12.11 10.72
N GLU A 431 11.79 -13.04 9.83
CA GLU A 431 11.10 -12.70 8.60
C GLU A 431 9.58 -12.64 8.81
N LEU A 432 8.93 -11.63 8.23
CA LEU A 432 7.49 -11.51 8.28
C LEU A 432 6.83 -12.62 7.46
N VAL A 433 5.97 -13.41 8.09
CA VAL A 433 5.18 -14.45 7.43
C VAL A 433 3.86 -13.89 6.90
N TYR A 434 3.13 -13.15 7.74
CA TYR A 434 1.92 -12.42 7.38
C TYR A 434 1.63 -11.33 8.40
N TYR A 435 0.75 -10.40 8.02
CA TYR A 435 0.15 -9.46 8.96
C TYR A 435 -1.37 -9.39 8.75
N TYR A 436 -2.07 -8.97 9.79
CA TYR A 436 -3.51 -8.71 9.77
C TYR A 436 -3.80 -7.37 10.43
N LEU A 437 -4.73 -6.60 9.85
CA LEU A 437 -5.15 -5.30 10.35
C LEU A 437 -6.65 -5.35 10.64
N ALA A 438 -7.04 -5.03 11.87
CA ALA A 438 -8.40 -4.81 12.27
C ALA A 438 -8.62 -3.35 12.66
N MET A 439 -9.55 -2.70 11.98
CA MET A 439 -10.04 -1.37 12.31
C MET A 439 -11.42 -1.56 12.95
N GLY A 440 -11.46 -1.69 14.29
CA GLY A 440 -12.71 -1.88 15.01
C GLY A 440 -13.60 -0.62 15.02
N GLU A 441 -14.83 -0.75 15.56
CA GLU A 441 -15.75 0.39 15.78
C GLU A 441 -15.21 1.39 16.83
N GLY A 442 -14.16 1.01 17.58
CA GLY A 442 -13.48 1.86 18.56
C GLY A 442 -12.37 2.72 17.93
N TYR A 443 -11.83 3.65 18.73
CA TYR A 443 -10.77 4.59 18.36
C TYR A 443 -9.38 3.96 18.24
N ARG A 444 -9.25 2.62 18.14
CA ARG A 444 -7.96 1.92 18.11
C ARG A 444 -7.78 1.03 16.88
N ALA A 445 -6.61 1.12 16.26
CA ALA A 445 -6.14 0.18 15.25
C ALA A 445 -5.42 -1.00 15.93
N ARG A 446 -5.66 -2.21 15.43
CA ARG A 446 -5.08 -3.46 15.92
C ARG A 446 -4.34 -4.15 14.79
N MET A 447 -3.07 -4.43 15.01
CA MET A 447 -2.23 -5.09 14.01
C MET A 447 -1.64 -6.35 14.61
N HIS A 448 -1.83 -7.47 13.93
CA HIS A 448 -1.21 -8.74 14.25
C HIS A 448 -0.10 -9.00 13.23
N PHE A 449 1.12 -9.20 13.69
CA PHE A 449 2.27 -9.53 12.84
C PHE A 449 2.79 -10.91 13.25
N CYS A 450 2.97 -11.79 12.28
CA CYS A 450 3.56 -13.10 12.50
C CYS A 450 4.94 -13.16 11.86
N TYR A 451 5.95 -13.46 12.67
CA TYR A 451 7.35 -13.58 12.24
C TYR A 451 7.85 -15.02 12.41
N ASP A 452 8.61 -15.51 11.44
CA ASP A 452 9.45 -16.70 11.65
C ASP A 452 10.66 -16.27 12.48
N ALA A 453 10.60 -16.53 13.78
CA ALA A 453 11.58 -16.06 14.77
C ALA A 453 11.63 -16.96 15.99
N ALA A 454 12.75 -16.93 16.68
CA ALA A 454 12.93 -17.57 18.00
C ALA A 454 12.08 -16.87 19.08
N PRO A 455 11.82 -17.52 20.24
CA PRO A 455 11.06 -16.92 21.32
C PRO A 455 11.73 -15.61 21.80
N PRO A 456 10.95 -14.52 21.93
CA PRO A 456 11.50 -13.22 22.28
C PRO A 456 11.97 -13.19 23.74
N THR A 457 13.10 -12.58 23.96
CA THR A 457 13.61 -12.29 25.30
C THR A 457 12.85 -11.13 25.96
N ALA A 458 12.90 -11.02 27.28
CA ALA A 458 12.30 -9.89 27.99
C ALA A 458 12.89 -8.52 27.56
N ALA A 459 14.15 -8.49 27.11
CA ALA A 459 14.78 -7.29 26.57
C ALA A 459 14.19 -6.90 25.21
N GLN A 460 13.96 -7.86 24.32
CA GLN A 460 13.32 -7.64 23.02
C GLN A 460 11.86 -7.17 23.19
N LEU A 461 11.10 -7.75 24.12
CA LEU A 461 9.73 -7.30 24.41
C LEU A 461 9.68 -5.82 24.80
N ARG A 462 10.58 -5.40 25.72
CA ARG A 462 10.69 -3.98 26.10
C ARG A 462 11.13 -3.08 24.94
N ALA A 463 12.07 -3.56 24.10
CA ALA A 463 12.51 -2.82 22.94
C ALA A 463 11.39 -2.64 21.92
N MET A 464 10.57 -3.67 21.69
CA MET A 464 9.38 -3.59 20.83
C MET A 464 8.41 -2.52 21.33
N GLU A 465 8.06 -2.54 22.63
CA GLU A 465 7.15 -1.56 23.22
C GLU A 465 7.70 -0.12 23.10
N THR A 466 8.97 0.06 23.38
CA THR A 466 9.63 1.37 23.30
C THR A 466 9.68 1.89 21.86
N GLU A 467 10.16 1.07 20.92
CA GLU A 467 10.34 1.51 19.53
C GLU A 467 9.00 1.70 18.81
N VAL A 468 8.02 0.82 19.03
CA VAL A 468 6.67 0.99 18.49
C VAL A 468 6.00 2.26 19.05
N SER A 469 6.17 2.54 20.33
CA SER A 469 5.66 3.77 20.94
C SER A 469 6.30 5.03 20.33
N GLN A 470 7.58 4.98 19.98
CA GLN A 470 8.25 6.08 19.29
C GLN A 470 7.74 6.29 17.86
N ILE A 471 7.54 5.21 17.10
CA ILE A 471 7.02 5.26 15.74
C ILE A 471 5.58 5.78 15.73
N ALA A 472 4.77 5.38 16.68
CA ALA A 472 3.35 5.73 16.78
C ALA A 472 3.09 7.12 17.39
N ARG A 473 4.13 7.91 17.70
CA ARG A 473 3.95 9.30 18.16
C ARG A 473 3.22 10.12 17.10
N THR A 474 2.22 10.88 17.55
CA THR A 474 1.52 11.80 16.67
C THR A 474 2.44 12.96 16.26
N TRP A 475 2.09 13.62 15.16
CA TRP A 475 2.75 14.88 14.78
C TRP A 475 2.67 15.92 15.92
N GLN A 476 1.56 15.91 16.66
CA GLN A 476 1.32 16.81 17.80
C GLN A 476 2.23 16.48 18.99
N ASP A 477 2.46 15.20 19.28
CA ASP A 477 3.39 14.80 20.35
C ASP A 477 4.82 15.23 20.03
N ARG A 478 5.23 15.00 18.79
CA ARG A 478 6.55 15.44 18.32
C ARG A 478 6.70 16.96 18.33
N LEU A 479 5.62 17.71 17.97
CA LEU A 479 5.63 19.17 18.06
C LEU A 479 5.73 19.65 19.51
N ARG A 480 5.03 19.02 20.44
CA ARG A 480 5.13 19.37 21.86
C ARG A 480 6.58 19.21 22.37
N GLU A 481 7.21 18.09 22.03
CA GLU A 481 8.61 17.82 22.41
C GLU A 481 9.56 18.85 21.82
N GLU A 482 9.43 19.13 20.53
CA GLU A 482 10.23 20.16 19.82
C GLU A 482 10.08 21.54 20.47
N LEU A 483 8.84 21.93 20.83
CA LEU A 483 8.57 23.20 21.49
C LEU A 483 9.22 23.24 22.89
N ILE A 484 9.18 22.15 23.65
CA ILE A 484 9.82 22.07 24.96
C ILE A 484 11.34 22.12 24.82
N GLU A 485 11.92 21.38 23.88
CA GLU A 485 13.35 21.40 23.62
C GLU A 485 13.85 22.79 23.21
N ARG A 486 13.12 23.46 22.31
CA ARG A 486 13.51 24.75 21.76
C ARG A 486 13.30 25.94 22.71
N PHE A 487 12.20 25.93 23.47
CA PHE A 487 11.80 27.08 24.33
C PHE A 487 11.89 26.81 25.83
N GLY A 488 12.28 25.60 26.25
CA GLY A 488 12.29 25.15 27.64
C GLY A 488 10.91 24.71 28.12
N GLU A 489 10.89 23.97 29.24
CA GLU A 489 9.69 23.27 29.75
C GLU A 489 8.48 24.17 29.90
N SER A 490 8.59 25.30 30.60
CA SER A 490 7.44 26.15 30.90
C SER A 490 6.87 26.84 29.68
N ARG A 491 7.72 27.47 28.85
CA ARG A 491 7.28 28.18 27.63
C ARG A 491 6.85 27.21 26.56
N GLY A 492 7.57 26.10 26.40
CA GLY A 492 7.25 25.06 25.43
C GLY A 492 5.91 24.40 25.69
N GLN A 493 5.58 24.09 26.94
CA GLN A 493 4.26 23.57 27.30
C GLN A 493 3.13 24.59 27.07
N ALA A 494 3.34 25.87 27.42
CA ALA A 494 2.37 26.93 27.16
C ALA A 494 2.09 27.08 25.64
N LEU A 495 3.12 27.08 24.82
CA LEU A 495 3.00 27.11 23.36
C LEU A 495 2.29 25.85 22.84
N ALA A 496 2.65 24.68 23.33
CA ALA A 496 1.97 23.44 22.93
C ALA A 496 0.46 23.49 23.23
N GLN A 497 0.09 23.90 24.44
CA GLN A 497 -1.32 24.05 24.82
C GLN A 497 -2.08 25.01 23.89
N ARG A 498 -1.43 26.06 23.45
CA ARG A 498 -2.03 27.07 22.57
C ARG A 498 -2.12 26.65 21.11
N TRP A 499 -1.12 25.91 20.61
CA TRP A 499 -0.90 25.71 19.19
C TRP A 499 -1.26 24.33 18.66
N LEU A 500 -1.27 23.25 19.48
CA LEU A 500 -1.46 21.89 18.98
C LEU A 500 -2.78 21.68 18.21
N GLY A 501 -3.82 22.47 18.55
CA GLY A 501 -5.10 22.46 17.86
C GLY A 501 -5.19 23.36 16.62
N ALA A 502 -4.18 24.21 16.37
CA ALA A 502 -4.24 25.26 15.35
C ALA A 502 -4.04 24.77 13.91
N PHE A 503 -3.41 23.61 13.71
CA PHE A 503 -2.93 23.14 12.42
C PHE A 503 -3.92 22.25 11.68
N SER A 504 -4.10 22.53 10.38
CA SER A 504 -4.88 21.70 9.46
C SER A 504 -4.25 20.30 9.24
N LEU A 505 -5.04 19.34 8.76
CA LEU A 505 -4.50 18.04 8.35
C LEU A 505 -3.49 18.17 7.20
N HIS A 506 -3.74 19.10 6.28
CA HIS A 506 -2.84 19.38 5.16
C HIS A 506 -1.48 19.86 5.67
N TYR A 507 -1.47 20.86 6.56
CA TYR A 507 -0.25 21.39 7.16
C TYR A 507 0.56 20.31 7.89
N LYS A 508 -0.10 19.46 8.69
CA LYS A 508 0.56 18.35 9.42
C LYS A 508 1.17 17.32 8.48
N ALA A 509 0.59 17.11 7.31
CA ALA A 509 1.08 16.15 6.32
C ALA A 509 2.26 16.69 5.51
N SER A 510 2.30 18.00 5.24
CA SER A 510 3.32 18.64 4.38
C SER A 510 4.47 19.27 5.16
N THR A 511 4.31 19.57 6.47
CA THR A 511 5.26 20.38 7.24
C THR A 511 5.96 19.54 8.32
N ALA A 512 7.29 19.56 8.29
CA ALA A 512 8.12 18.94 9.33
C ALA A 512 7.96 19.68 10.67
N VAL A 513 8.02 18.96 11.78
CA VAL A 513 7.79 19.46 13.13
C VAL A 513 8.72 20.61 13.51
N ALA A 514 10.01 20.52 13.21
CA ALA A 514 10.98 21.58 13.46
C ALA A 514 10.65 22.87 12.70
N ARG A 515 10.08 22.75 11.50
CA ARG A 515 9.59 23.87 10.69
C ARG A 515 8.35 24.52 11.32
N ALA A 516 7.40 23.70 11.77
CA ALA A 516 6.21 24.18 12.48
C ALA A 516 6.58 24.94 13.77
N ALA A 517 7.58 24.48 14.51
CA ALA A 517 8.08 25.19 15.69
C ALA A 517 8.68 26.57 15.31
N GLY A 518 9.37 26.68 14.16
CA GLY A 518 9.84 27.95 13.61
C GLY A 518 8.71 28.88 13.19
N ASP A 519 7.65 28.34 12.60
CA ASP A 519 6.45 29.12 12.23
C ASP A 519 5.74 29.68 13.46
N ILE A 520 5.60 28.85 14.50
CA ILE A 520 5.06 29.31 15.80
C ILE A 520 5.90 30.45 16.35
N GLU A 521 7.22 30.31 16.38
CA GLU A 521 8.12 31.36 16.87
C GLU A 521 7.94 32.68 16.12
N ARG A 522 7.81 32.58 14.80
CA ARG A 522 7.64 33.76 13.95
C ARG A 522 6.28 34.46 14.21
N ILE A 523 5.21 33.70 14.29
CA ILE A 523 3.87 34.23 14.52
C ILE A 523 3.74 34.78 15.97
N GLU A 524 4.31 34.10 16.98
CA GLU A 524 4.35 34.65 18.35
C GLU A 524 5.11 35.99 18.40
N SER A 525 6.24 36.08 17.66
CA SER A 525 6.98 37.36 17.58
C SER A 525 6.16 38.47 16.95
N LEU A 526 5.33 38.18 15.95
CA LEU A 526 4.39 39.16 15.37
C LEU A 526 3.35 39.63 16.38
N LEU A 527 2.76 38.65 17.10
CA LEU A 527 1.74 38.91 18.12
C LEU A 527 2.30 39.74 19.30
N GLU A 528 3.49 39.37 19.80
CA GLU A 528 4.17 40.10 20.90
C GLU A 528 4.62 41.49 20.44
N GLY A 529 5.05 41.68 19.19
CA GLY A 529 5.49 42.95 18.60
C GLY A 529 4.36 43.84 18.12
N GLY A 530 3.11 43.39 18.13
CA GLY A 530 1.95 44.12 17.58
C GLY A 530 2.06 44.34 16.05
N GLN A 531 2.82 43.48 15.36
CA GLN A 531 2.98 43.49 13.91
C GLN A 531 2.03 42.47 13.28
N SER A 532 1.56 42.76 12.07
CA SER A 532 0.62 41.89 11.37
C SER A 532 1.29 41.08 10.25
N PHE A 533 2.53 41.39 9.86
CA PHE A 533 3.17 40.80 8.67
C PHE A 533 4.67 40.57 8.87
N SER A 534 5.19 39.46 8.37
CA SER A 534 6.61 39.15 8.31
C SER A 534 6.92 38.27 7.09
N VAL A 535 8.16 38.36 6.61
CA VAL A 535 8.64 37.59 5.45
C VAL A 535 9.93 36.85 5.80
N GLU A 536 10.09 35.67 5.27
CA GLU A 536 11.30 34.87 5.36
C GLU A 536 11.68 34.33 3.95
N LEU A 537 12.94 34.46 3.60
CA LEU A 537 13.52 33.84 2.40
C LEU A 537 14.43 32.70 2.86
N ALA A 538 14.16 31.49 2.38
CA ALA A 538 14.94 30.32 2.70
C ALA A 538 15.33 29.56 1.43
N PRO A 539 16.52 28.93 1.37
CA PRO A 539 16.86 28.01 0.30
C PRO A 539 15.93 26.81 0.35
N GLN A 540 15.38 26.42 -0.78
CA GLN A 540 14.62 25.18 -0.83
C GLN A 540 15.59 24.02 -0.65
N GLY A 541 15.41 23.21 0.40
CA GLY A 541 16.22 22.02 0.66
C GLY A 541 16.16 21.10 -0.54
N GLY A 542 17.31 20.84 -1.18
CA GLY A 542 17.41 20.01 -2.36
C GLY A 542 17.01 18.57 -2.05
N GLY A 543 15.91 18.09 -2.65
CA GLY A 543 15.74 16.68 -2.91
C GLY A 543 16.75 16.24 -3.97
N ASP A 544 17.32 15.05 -3.85
CA ASP A 544 18.25 14.42 -4.78
C ASP A 544 17.67 14.35 -6.21
N GLY A 545 17.91 15.37 -7.01
CA GLY A 545 17.56 15.43 -8.42
C GLY A 545 17.74 16.84 -8.93
N ALA A 546 18.54 17.04 -9.98
CA ALA A 546 18.90 18.32 -10.60
C ALA A 546 17.66 19.14 -11.03
N ALA A 547 16.94 19.70 -10.08
CA ALA A 547 15.91 20.70 -10.33
C ALA A 547 16.56 22.09 -10.41
N ALA A 548 15.97 22.98 -11.21
CA ALA A 548 16.42 24.37 -11.33
C ALA A 548 16.51 25.02 -9.94
N PRO A 549 17.46 25.93 -9.70
CA PRO A 549 17.62 26.59 -8.41
C PRO A 549 16.38 27.44 -8.10
N VAL A 550 15.64 27.05 -7.07
CA VAL A 550 14.38 27.68 -6.65
C VAL A 550 14.53 28.06 -5.19
N SER A 551 14.10 29.28 -4.85
CA SER A 551 14.00 29.78 -3.48
C SER A 551 12.61 29.58 -2.92
N GLU A 552 12.48 29.52 -1.61
CA GLU A 552 11.22 29.56 -0.90
C GLU A 552 11.04 30.90 -0.18
N LEU A 553 10.01 31.63 -0.56
CA LEU A 553 9.60 32.86 0.10
C LEU A 553 8.38 32.59 0.94
N ARG A 554 8.48 32.75 2.25
CA ARG A 554 7.39 32.51 3.19
C ARG A 554 6.89 33.83 3.77
N MET A 555 5.57 33.99 3.74
CA MET A 555 4.89 35.14 4.29
C MET A 555 4.00 34.74 5.44
N PHE A 556 4.11 35.41 6.53
CA PHE A 556 3.34 35.20 7.77
C PHE A 556 2.45 36.42 8.01
N GLU A 557 1.17 36.18 8.21
CA GLU A 557 0.21 37.24 8.48
C GLU A 557 -0.73 36.89 9.64
N VAL A 558 -1.05 37.88 10.45
CA VAL A 558 -1.97 37.75 11.58
C VAL A 558 -3.18 38.64 11.31
N GLY A 559 -4.37 38.04 11.39
CA GLY A 559 -5.68 38.76 11.22
C GLY A 559 -6.35 38.43 9.90
N GLU A 560 -5.97 39.08 8.80
CA GLU A 560 -6.59 38.88 7.48
C GLU A 560 -5.67 38.16 6.51
N SER A 561 -6.23 37.27 5.70
CA SER A 561 -5.48 36.53 4.67
C SER A 561 -5.05 37.46 3.54
N LEU A 562 -3.79 37.34 3.13
CA LEU A 562 -3.26 37.95 1.91
C LEU A 562 -3.95 37.38 0.67
N ARG A 563 -4.52 38.27 -0.13
CA ARG A 563 -5.09 37.87 -1.42
C ARG A 563 -3.98 37.76 -2.46
N LEU A 564 -3.97 36.69 -3.23
CA LEU A 564 -3.04 36.53 -4.34
C LEU A 564 -3.05 37.68 -5.33
N SER A 565 -4.24 38.31 -5.54
CA SER A 565 -4.39 39.49 -6.39
C SER A 565 -3.56 40.71 -5.91
N ASP A 566 -3.24 40.78 -4.64
CA ASP A 566 -2.49 41.88 -4.04
C ASP A 566 -0.99 41.53 -3.95
N ILE A 567 -0.68 40.27 -3.67
CA ILE A 567 0.71 39.79 -3.54
C ILE A 567 1.42 39.66 -4.89
N MET A 568 0.75 39.12 -5.88
CA MET A 568 1.39 38.83 -7.18
C MET A 568 1.95 40.05 -7.88
N PRO A 569 1.24 41.21 -7.95
CA PRO A 569 1.79 42.46 -8.47
C PRO A 569 2.99 42.94 -7.66
N MET A 570 2.92 42.87 -6.33
CA MET A 570 3.99 43.27 -5.44
C MET A 570 5.27 42.44 -5.72
N LEU A 571 5.17 41.12 -5.74
CA LEU A 571 6.30 40.24 -6.06
C LEU A 571 6.88 40.50 -7.46
N SER A 572 6.01 40.73 -8.44
CA SER A 572 6.44 41.09 -9.80
C SER A 572 7.20 42.42 -9.82
N ASN A 573 6.84 43.40 -9.01
CA ASN A 573 7.54 44.68 -8.88
C ASN A 573 8.94 44.52 -8.25
N PHE A 574 9.20 43.44 -7.53
CA PHE A 574 10.52 43.07 -7.03
C PHE A 574 11.33 42.21 -8.02
N GLY A 575 10.81 41.94 -9.22
CA GLY A 575 11.46 41.07 -10.19
C GLY A 575 11.39 39.59 -9.85
N ILE A 576 10.45 39.19 -8.99
CA ILE A 576 10.27 37.83 -8.51
C ILE A 576 9.23 37.12 -9.39
N THR A 577 9.61 35.94 -9.90
CA THR A 577 8.71 35.04 -10.63
C THR A 577 8.23 33.95 -9.69
N VAL A 578 6.91 33.84 -9.52
CA VAL A 578 6.27 32.79 -8.68
C VAL A 578 6.01 31.56 -9.54
N ILE A 579 6.46 30.39 -9.06
CA ILE A 579 6.27 29.09 -9.71
C ILE A 579 5.02 28.38 -9.13
N SER A 580 4.91 28.35 -7.82
CA SER A 580 3.78 27.75 -7.09
C SER A 580 3.58 28.44 -5.76
N GLU A 581 2.38 28.27 -5.20
CA GLU A 581 2.01 28.80 -3.88
C GLU A 581 1.28 27.71 -3.11
N GLU A 582 1.51 27.68 -1.79
CA GLU A 582 0.79 26.90 -0.80
C GLU A 582 0.39 27.80 0.34
N ALA A 583 -0.89 27.75 0.75
CA ALA A 583 -1.42 28.60 1.81
C ALA A 583 -2.09 27.77 2.91
N ASP A 584 -1.73 28.02 4.15
CA ASP A 584 -2.30 27.39 5.33
C ASP A 584 -2.87 28.44 6.29
N GLU A 585 -4.12 28.20 6.75
CA GLU A 585 -4.75 28.96 7.81
C GLU A 585 -4.53 28.25 9.15
N LEU A 586 -4.03 29.00 10.13
CA LEU A 586 -3.80 28.55 11.51
C LEU A 586 -4.79 29.24 12.43
N ARG A 587 -5.56 28.48 13.21
CA ARG A 587 -6.57 29.00 14.16
C ARG A 587 -6.07 28.81 15.58
N ILE A 588 -5.67 29.89 16.20
CA ILE A 588 -5.03 29.91 17.52
C ILE A 588 -6.07 30.23 18.57
N ASP A 589 -6.22 29.39 19.59
CA ASP A 589 -7.06 29.68 20.74
C ASP A 589 -6.32 30.64 21.69
N SER A 590 -6.89 31.83 21.88
CA SER A 590 -6.31 32.91 22.70
C SER A 590 -7.14 33.21 23.94
N GLY A 591 -7.88 32.22 24.50
CA GLY A 591 -8.61 32.38 25.76
C GLY A 591 -9.89 33.20 25.67
N GLY A 592 -10.58 33.18 24.51
CA GLY A 592 -11.90 33.80 24.32
C GLY A 592 -12.16 34.37 22.92
N ALA A 593 -11.13 34.70 22.16
CA ALA A 593 -11.25 35.06 20.75
C ALA A 593 -10.25 34.25 19.94
N ALA A 594 -10.72 33.59 18.88
CA ALA A 594 -9.81 32.88 17.95
C ALA A 594 -8.99 33.91 17.17
N VAL A 595 -7.67 33.80 17.21
CA VAL A 595 -6.76 34.56 16.38
C VAL A 595 -6.45 33.73 15.14
N HIS A 596 -6.62 34.34 13.97
CA HIS A 596 -6.27 33.72 12.70
C HIS A 596 -4.87 34.14 12.29
N ALA A 597 -4.04 33.22 11.93
CA ALA A 597 -2.76 33.46 11.27
C ALA A 597 -2.68 32.69 9.97
N PHE A 598 -1.95 33.21 9.02
CA PHE A 598 -1.80 32.62 7.70
C PHE A 598 -0.31 32.43 7.39
N VAL A 599 0.03 31.29 6.84
CA VAL A 599 1.36 30.99 6.32
C VAL A 599 1.22 30.71 4.84
N GLN A 600 1.82 31.59 4.03
CA GLN A 600 1.85 31.39 2.58
C GLN A 600 3.29 31.16 2.14
N SER A 601 3.52 30.01 1.49
CA SER A 601 4.83 29.59 0.99
C SER A 601 4.83 29.66 -0.53
N PHE A 602 5.71 30.49 -1.08
CA PHE A 602 5.88 30.69 -2.52
C PHE A 602 7.19 30.06 -2.98
N ARG A 603 7.12 29.21 -4.00
CA ARG A 603 8.31 28.80 -4.73
C ARG A 603 8.62 29.86 -5.76
N VAL A 604 9.81 30.46 -5.67
CA VAL A 604 10.15 31.66 -6.42
C VAL A 604 11.53 31.56 -7.05
N GLN A 605 11.71 32.31 -8.11
CA GLN A 605 12.99 32.56 -8.79
C GLN A 605 13.05 33.99 -9.30
N ASP A 606 14.24 34.47 -9.70
CA ASP A 606 14.36 35.76 -10.39
C ASP A 606 13.76 35.68 -11.83
N ALA A 607 13.79 36.79 -12.53
CA ALA A 607 13.32 36.87 -13.92
C ALA A 607 14.18 36.02 -14.91
N HIS A 608 15.34 35.55 -14.51
CA HIS A 608 16.27 34.75 -15.30
C HIS A 608 16.30 33.27 -14.91
N GLY A 609 15.50 32.87 -13.92
CA GLY A 609 15.39 31.49 -13.42
C GLY A 609 16.49 31.14 -12.39
N ALA A 610 17.11 32.13 -11.74
CA ALA A 610 18.07 31.91 -10.67
C ALA A 610 17.42 31.98 -9.28
N ALA A 611 18.03 31.32 -8.29
CA ALA A 611 17.63 31.39 -6.90
C ALA A 611 17.89 32.80 -6.32
N LEU A 612 16.95 33.31 -5.56
CA LEU A 612 17.03 34.68 -5.00
C LEU A 612 18.14 34.83 -3.98
N GLU A 613 18.49 33.80 -3.24
CA GLU A 613 19.59 33.83 -2.25
C GLU A 613 20.93 34.11 -2.87
N SER A 614 21.11 33.82 -4.15
CA SER A 614 22.36 34.13 -4.89
C SER A 614 22.50 35.62 -5.24
N MET A 615 21.44 36.40 -5.09
CA MET A 615 21.41 37.79 -5.43
C MET A 615 21.93 38.69 -4.29
N SER A 616 22.62 39.78 -4.65
CA SER A 616 23.22 40.69 -3.68
C SER A 616 22.24 41.37 -2.75
N GLY A 617 20.99 41.49 -3.15
CA GLY A 617 19.90 42.11 -2.40
C GLY A 617 19.08 41.18 -1.54
N ALA A 618 19.34 39.86 -1.60
CA ALA A 618 18.59 38.88 -0.83
C ALA A 618 18.42 39.23 0.68
N PRO A 619 19.47 39.70 1.39
CA PRO A 619 19.33 40.07 2.80
C PRO A 619 18.39 41.26 3.07
N MET A 620 18.10 42.09 2.07
CA MET A 620 17.27 43.27 2.19
C MET A 620 15.80 43.04 1.76
N LEU A 621 15.56 41.89 1.09
CA LEU A 621 14.29 41.60 0.47
C LEU A 621 13.14 41.56 1.51
N ALA A 622 13.33 40.90 2.62
CA ALA A 622 12.32 40.73 3.65
C ALA A 622 11.92 42.09 4.26
N GLU A 623 12.90 42.96 4.56
CA GLU A 623 12.66 44.32 5.05
C GLU A 623 11.90 45.19 4.02
N ALA A 624 12.32 45.08 2.75
CA ALA A 624 11.70 45.88 1.68
C ALA A 624 10.24 45.45 1.40
N LEU A 625 9.97 44.13 1.38
CA LEU A 625 8.60 43.61 1.25
C LEU A 625 7.73 44.02 2.42
N THR A 626 8.26 44.00 3.64
CA THR A 626 7.55 44.44 4.84
C THR A 626 7.24 45.93 4.77
N ALA A 627 8.21 46.76 4.33
CA ALA A 627 8.01 48.20 4.18
C ALA A 627 6.95 48.56 3.11
N VAL A 628 6.87 47.82 2.03
CA VAL A 628 5.80 47.98 1.02
C VAL A 628 4.45 47.57 1.62
N ARG A 629 4.39 46.46 2.32
CA ARG A 629 3.15 45.91 2.91
C ARG A 629 2.60 46.83 4.01
N SER A 630 3.47 47.43 4.84
CA SER A 630 3.09 48.43 5.87
C SER A 630 2.76 49.79 5.30
N GLY A 631 2.96 50.03 4.03
CA GLY A 631 2.74 51.35 3.40
C GLY A 631 3.83 52.38 3.67
N GLU A 632 4.97 51.97 4.23
CA GLU A 632 6.12 52.86 4.46
C GLU A 632 6.80 53.31 3.17
N THR A 633 6.65 52.51 2.10
CA THR A 633 7.17 52.82 0.78
C THR A 633 6.19 52.41 -0.33
N GLU A 634 6.35 53.02 -1.51
CA GLU A 634 5.50 52.79 -2.69
C GLU A 634 5.76 51.39 -3.26
N ASP A 635 4.70 50.65 -3.62
CA ASP A 635 4.79 49.47 -4.47
C ASP A 635 4.97 49.91 -5.93
N GLY A 636 6.09 49.54 -6.53
CA GLY A 636 6.36 49.89 -7.92
C GLY A 636 7.59 49.25 -8.49
N PRO A 637 7.77 49.32 -9.83
CA PRO A 637 8.79 48.56 -10.56
C PRO A 637 10.25 48.81 -10.10
N LEU A 638 10.57 49.95 -9.53
CA LEU A 638 11.92 50.24 -9.00
C LEU A 638 12.30 49.31 -7.83
N ASN A 639 11.32 48.63 -7.20
CA ASN A 639 11.60 47.67 -6.15
C ASN A 639 12.47 46.47 -6.64
N ALA A 640 12.52 46.19 -7.95
CA ALA A 640 13.43 45.19 -8.51
C ALA A 640 14.88 45.48 -8.20
N LEU A 641 15.24 46.77 -8.02
CA LEU A 641 16.61 47.17 -7.67
C LEU A 641 17.04 46.71 -6.26
N VAL A 642 16.12 46.23 -5.42
CA VAL A 642 16.49 45.56 -4.17
C VAL A 642 17.34 44.32 -4.52
N LEU A 643 16.85 43.48 -5.39
CA LEU A 643 17.57 42.26 -5.80
C LEU A 643 18.69 42.56 -6.78
N ASP A 644 18.44 43.35 -7.82
CA ASP A 644 19.34 43.56 -8.94
C ASP A 644 20.54 44.46 -8.60
N ALA A 645 20.35 45.45 -7.71
CA ALA A 645 21.36 46.40 -7.31
C ALA A 645 21.85 46.27 -5.88
N GLY A 646 21.17 45.47 -5.04
CA GLY A 646 21.46 45.34 -3.62
C GLY A 646 21.18 46.66 -2.87
N LEU A 647 20.06 47.32 -3.20
CA LEU A 647 19.66 48.61 -2.59
C LEU A 647 18.55 48.36 -1.55
N GLY A 648 18.68 49.03 -0.42
CA GLY A 648 17.60 49.07 0.58
C GLY A 648 16.40 49.90 0.11
N TRP A 649 15.22 49.62 0.66
CA TRP A 649 13.97 50.32 0.27
C TRP A 649 14.05 51.84 0.42
N ARG A 650 14.77 52.36 1.44
CA ARG A 650 15.00 53.83 1.62
C ARG A 650 15.84 54.42 0.49
N GLU A 651 16.77 53.68 -0.03
CA GLU A 651 17.60 54.06 -1.17
C GLU A 651 16.82 54.08 -2.48
N ILE A 652 15.91 53.11 -2.62
CA ILE A 652 14.95 53.10 -3.74
C ILE A 652 14.02 54.30 -3.67
N ALA A 653 13.53 54.68 -2.46
CA ALA A 653 12.75 55.89 -2.26
C ALA A 653 13.51 57.16 -2.68
N LEU A 654 14.84 57.21 -2.42
CA LEU A 654 15.69 58.29 -2.91
C LEU A 654 15.74 58.32 -4.46
N LEU A 655 15.91 57.17 -5.11
CA LEU A 655 15.91 57.08 -6.58
C LEU A 655 14.57 57.50 -7.19
N ARG A 656 13.41 57.16 -6.52
CA ARG A 656 12.10 57.66 -6.90
C ARG A 656 12.00 59.17 -6.85
N THR A 657 12.61 59.76 -5.83
CA THR A 657 12.67 61.23 -5.67
C THR A 657 13.48 61.86 -6.82
N TYR A 658 14.62 61.25 -7.21
CA TYR A 658 15.40 61.72 -8.37
C TYR A 658 14.61 61.60 -9.67
N VAL A 659 13.91 60.49 -9.88
CA VAL A 659 13.07 60.27 -11.06
C VAL A 659 11.93 61.31 -11.10
N ALA A 660 11.29 61.57 -9.99
CA ALA A 660 10.20 62.58 -9.90
C ALA A 660 10.72 63.97 -10.16
N ALA A 661 11.87 64.37 -9.57
CA ALA A 661 12.51 65.65 -9.80
C ALA A 661 12.94 65.89 -11.26
N ALA A 662 13.55 64.86 -11.88
CA ALA A 662 13.94 64.91 -13.30
C ALA A 662 12.71 65.08 -14.24
N PHE A 663 11.62 64.43 -13.92
CA PHE A 663 10.36 64.58 -14.67
C PHE A 663 9.76 65.98 -14.48
N GLN A 664 9.73 66.52 -13.25
CA GLN A 664 9.24 67.85 -12.97
C GLN A 664 10.08 68.93 -13.68
N MET A 665 11.40 68.72 -13.77
CA MET A 665 12.33 69.60 -14.49
C MET A 665 12.23 69.46 -16.01
N ARG A 666 11.36 68.59 -16.51
CA ARG A 666 11.17 68.27 -17.95
C ARG A 666 12.45 67.73 -18.64
N LEU A 667 13.28 67.01 -17.89
CA LEU A 667 14.48 66.36 -18.43
C LEU A 667 14.18 65.10 -19.23
N ALA A 668 12.98 64.54 -19.07
CA ALA A 668 12.52 63.42 -19.85
C ALA A 668 11.01 63.51 -20.16
N PRO A 669 10.53 62.95 -21.28
CA PRO A 669 9.17 63.10 -21.74
C PRO A 669 8.17 62.26 -20.91
N ALA A 670 8.63 61.17 -20.25
CA ALA A 670 7.76 60.27 -19.50
C ALA A 670 8.47 59.65 -18.30
N LEU A 671 7.76 59.50 -17.16
CA LEU A 671 8.21 58.81 -15.96
C LEU A 671 8.62 57.35 -16.21
N PRO A 672 7.85 56.53 -16.98
CA PRO A 672 8.25 55.15 -17.26
C PRO A 672 9.61 55.02 -17.96
N ALA A 673 9.98 55.96 -18.83
CA ALA A 673 11.28 55.96 -19.48
C ALA A 673 12.43 56.14 -18.50
N LEU A 674 12.31 57.10 -17.56
CA LEU A 674 13.30 57.29 -16.51
C LEU A 674 13.46 56.08 -15.58
N ARG A 675 12.32 55.48 -15.16
CA ARG A 675 12.33 54.25 -14.34
C ARG A 675 13.03 53.10 -15.09
N ARG A 676 12.74 52.92 -16.36
CA ARG A 676 13.32 51.86 -17.20
C ARG A 676 14.85 52.00 -17.32
N VAL A 677 15.36 53.21 -17.47
CA VAL A 677 16.82 53.44 -17.53
C VAL A 677 17.53 52.91 -16.28
N LEU A 678 16.97 53.15 -15.08
CA LEU A 678 17.55 52.68 -13.83
C LEU A 678 17.42 51.14 -13.70
N LEU A 679 16.31 50.56 -14.13
CA LEU A 679 16.06 49.11 -14.07
C LEU A 679 16.99 48.34 -15.01
N VAL A 680 17.26 48.83 -16.23
CA VAL A 680 18.12 48.20 -17.18
C VAL A 680 19.60 48.36 -16.80
N ASN A 681 19.93 49.39 -15.97
CA ASN A 681 21.28 49.67 -15.54
C ASN A 681 21.41 49.69 -14.00
N PRO A 682 21.25 48.57 -13.30
CA PRO A 682 21.25 48.52 -11.84
C PRO A 682 22.57 48.98 -11.22
N LYS A 683 23.71 48.78 -11.88
CA LYS A 683 25.01 49.27 -11.46
C LYS A 683 25.02 50.78 -11.40
N LEU A 684 24.46 51.50 -12.40
CA LEU A 684 24.35 52.96 -12.40
C LEU A 684 23.43 53.46 -11.30
N ALA A 685 22.32 52.80 -11.06
CA ALA A 685 21.40 53.07 -9.96
C ALA A 685 22.13 53.04 -8.60
N ARG A 686 22.94 52.00 -8.38
CA ARG A 686 23.77 51.83 -7.19
C ARG A 686 24.78 52.95 -7.03
N MET A 687 25.53 53.27 -8.10
CA MET A 687 26.52 54.32 -8.09
C MET A 687 25.91 55.70 -7.77
N LEU A 688 24.71 55.99 -8.26
CA LEU A 688 23.98 57.21 -7.91
C LEU A 688 23.69 57.30 -6.40
N VAL A 689 23.27 56.23 -5.81
CA VAL A 689 23.00 56.18 -4.35
C VAL A 689 24.29 56.34 -3.56
N GLU A 690 25.35 55.69 -3.96
CA GLU A 690 26.67 55.82 -3.33
C GLU A 690 27.24 57.24 -3.45
N MET A 691 27.09 57.88 -4.63
CA MET A 691 27.45 59.28 -4.82
C MET A 691 26.66 60.22 -3.91
N PHE A 692 25.32 59.96 -3.76
CA PHE A 692 24.48 60.71 -2.84
C PHE A 692 24.97 60.58 -1.39
N ARG A 693 25.26 59.34 -0.95
CA ARG A 693 25.77 59.05 0.40
C ARG A 693 27.05 59.83 0.69
N LEU A 694 28.06 59.70 -0.22
CA LEU A 694 29.32 60.38 -0.07
C LEU A 694 29.19 61.93 -0.03
N ARG A 695 28.26 62.48 -0.83
CA ARG A 695 28.06 63.93 -0.91
C ARG A 695 27.28 64.49 0.26
N MET A 696 26.30 63.76 0.78
CA MET A 696 25.34 64.23 1.77
C MET A 696 25.66 63.73 3.19
N ASP A 697 26.69 62.93 3.39
CA ASP A 697 27.12 62.47 4.71
C ASP A 697 27.54 63.69 5.55
N PRO A 698 26.83 64.02 6.65
CA PRO A 698 27.16 65.15 7.53
C PRO A 698 28.56 65.03 8.19
N ALA A 699 29.01 63.78 8.37
CA ALA A 699 30.33 63.50 8.97
C ALA A 699 31.46 63.39 7.92
N GLY A 700 31.14 63.46 6.62
CA GLY A 700 32.06 63.29 5.51
C GLY A 700 32.58 64.62 4.94
N ALA A 701 33.56 64.55 4.02
CA ALA A 701 34.08 65.72 3.32
C ALA A 701 33.16 66.22 2.19
N GLY A 702 32.01 65.62 2.01
CA GLY A 702 31.01 65.95 1.00
C GLY A 702 31.57 65.83 -0.44
N SER A 703 31.34 66.84 -1.28
CA SER A 703 31.86 66.86 -2.67
C SER A 703 33.39 66.96 -2.76
N GLY A 704 34.09 67.23 -1.67
CA GLY A 704 35.54 67.25 -1.56
C GLY A 704 36.16 65.88 -1.22
N ASP A 705 35.36 64.85 -0.97
CA ASP A 705 35.86 63.50 -0.73
C ASP A 705 36.48 62.94 -2.01
N PRO A 706 37.76 62.50 -1.98
CA PRO A 706 38.41 61.89 -3.17
C PRO A 706 37.64 60.72 -3.75
N ARG A 707 36.95 59.97 -2.91
CA ARG A 707 36.10 58.84 -3.33
C ARG A 707 34.93 59.29 -4.20
N TYR A 708 34.33 60.46 -3.87
CA TYR A 708 33.23 61.05 -4.66
C TYR A 708 33.69 61.39 -6.08
N ALA A 709 34.86 62.00 -6.24
CA ALA A 709 35.42 62.37 -7.55
C ALA A 709 35.72 61.13 -8.40
N GLY A 710 36.33 60.11 -7.78
CA GLY A 710 36.58 58.81 -8.44
C GLY A 710 35.31 58.10 -8.89
N LEU A 711 34.33 58.04 -7.98
CA LEU A 711 33.04 57.39 -8.27
C LEU A 711 32.27 58.12 -9.36
N ARG A 712 32.28 59.48 -9.34
CA ARG A 712 31.70 60.31 -10.39
C ARG A 712 32.31 60.08 -11.74
N SER A 713 33.64 59.93 -11.82
CA SER A 713 34.35 59.64 -13.10
C SER A 713 33.95 58.28 -13.62
N ALA A 714 33.96 57.24 -12.78
CA ALA A 714 33.49 55.89 -13.14
C ALA A 714 32.01 55.83 -13.55
N TYR A 715 31.15 56.66 -12.90
CA TYR A 715 29.76 56.76 -13.28
C TYR A 715 29.57 57.34 -14.68
N LEU A 716 30.33 58.48 -15.01
CA LEU A 716 30.25 59.11 -16.32
C LEU A 716 30.79 58.22 -17.43
N GLU A 717 31.84 57.44 -17.16
CA GLU A 717 32.36 56.43 -18.07
C GLU A 717 31.33 55.34 -18.34
N ALA A 718 30.75 54.78 -17.29
CA ALA A 718 29.71 53.77 -17.38
C ALA A 718 28.45 54.27 -18.10
N LEU A 719 28.08 55.57 -17.87
CA LEU A 719 26.95 56.21 -18.53
C LEU A 719 27.22 56.35 -20.05
N GLY A 720 28.49 56.64 -20.46
CA GLY A 720 28.87 56.72 -21.87
C GLY A 720 28.80 55.40 -22.63
N ALA A 721 28.74 54.30 -21.90
CA ALA A 721 28.59 52.96 -22.48
C ALA A 721 27.11 52.52 -22.60
N VAL A 722 26.16 53.32 -22.12
CA VAL A 722 24.73 53.05 -22.25
C VAL A 722 24.26 53.39 -23.64
N ASP A 723 23.94 52.41 -24.43
CA ASP A 723 23.33 52.60 -25.74
C ASP A 723 21.98 53.30 -25.62
N ASN A 724 21.63 54.19 -26.57
CA ASN A 724 20.39 54.92 -26.57
C ASN A 724 19.16 54.00 -26.42
N ILE A 725 18.39 54.20 -25.43
CA ILE A 725 17.14 53.50 -25.13
C ILE A 725 15.99 54.06 -25.98
#